data_84ad7baac5bd486f03a6367e8b4ea018
#
_entry.id   84ad7baac5bd486f03a6367e8b4ea018
#
_cell.length_a   1.000
_cell.length_b   1.000
_cell.length_c   1.000
_cell.angle_alpha   90.00
_cell.angle_beta   90.00
_cell.angle_gamma   90.00
#
_symmetry.space_group_name_H-M   'P 1'
#
loop_
_entity.id
_entity.type
_entity.pdbx_description
1 polymer ?
#
loop_
_entity_poly.entity_id
_entity_poly.type
_entity_poly.pdbx_seq_one_letter_code
_entity_poly.pdbx_strand_id
1 'polypeptide(L)'
;MISRYSVKKPFTVLVGVLLVIVLGVVSLSRMTTDLLPDMSFQYALIVTTDMGASPQEVESDVTAPLEAAMATTSNIKNVSSMSYNSYSLVTCEYEQNANMDSVVIEMQQKIDQVKAGWKDGVGTPTIMKINPDMLPIMMTAVDMDGKSKSEITDFVENTLKPAIESTEGVASVTATGELTEQIQVTMNQAKIDALNEKINNAVSKKFDDAKSQMDDASAKIESGQNAITSASDQMSAGVDTLKEQKAKLAEQKTQLESTLASLNEQKSQLETIQSALSDFMNSDTYTKTIPSLKEGANVPGEAGTALKAQLEQVDKQIATQFSGLSALGITVNTADDLPAAASAIAQTLIQVNTGIEQCQSGLDRIAQGETALLDAYDNLNSQAAISSISIGQQSAQLATAAASLDSSKKELEKSKDDALDKSNLNAVLTIDSLSQLLVAQNFDMPAGYVNDSNGTQYIVQVGDEIKSIDDLTNLVLMDMKLDGIAPIHVGDVADVEMTDNSDETYAIVNGNPGIMLSMEKQTGYSTGDVTDRLLDKLDSLEKENDGLHTTVLMNQGVYIDMVVKSVMENMIVGAILAIFVLLLFLKDIKPTLVIAASIPLSVIVAVVLMYFTDITLNIISMSGLVLGIGMLVDNSIVVIENIYRLRGEGYSVKKAAVEGANQVAGAIFASTLTTVSVYAPIIFTDGITRQLFVDLALTVAFTLMASLVVALTFVPAIASGMLKKTKDIKHPWFDRFKDWYGNVLGICLRFKPVVFIAAVVLLVGSGALCMSRGMTFMDMDMESNQISLTIEAKDDEKLDFKQLTELSDKVMDKISDIKGIDTIGATAGGSSTMNLMSSGSNSVSMYILLDEKSDVSSDKVIDEIEKRTKNLDCKVTASSQAMDSSEFFGSGLSVRIKGNDIDKLQKLA
;
A
#
# COMPACT_ATOMS: atom_id res chain seq x y z
N MET A 1 47.21 34.03 -10.41
CA MET A 1 46.37 35.07 -11.06
C MET A 1 45.22 35.55 -10.16
N ILE A 2 44.50 34.64 -9.50
CA ILE A 2 43.31 34.92 -8.68
C ILE A 2 43.62 35.88 -7.53
N SER A 3 44.59 35.57 -6.69
CA SER A 3 44.99 36.38 -5.54
C SER A 3 45.47 37.81 -5.90
N ARG A 4 46.14 37.94 -7.07
CA ARG A 4 46.55 39.25 -7.60
C ARG A 4 45.36 40.12 -7.99
N TYR A 5 44.29 39.49 -8.57
CA TYR A 5 43.05 40.19 -8.91
C TYR A 5 42.30 40.63 -7.65
N SER A 6 42.15 39.72 -6.67
CA SER A 6 41.44 39.95 -5.40
C SER A 6 42.07 41.11 -4.59
N VAL A 7 43.40 41.16 -4.51
CA VAL A 7 44.09 42.25 -3.81
C VAL A 7 44.06 43.58 -4.54
N LYS A 8 44.00 43.53 -5.91
CA LYS A 8 43.87 44.77 -6.73
C LYS A 8 42.46 45.39 -6.67
N LYS A 9 41.45 44.54 -6.53
CA LYS A 9 40.01 44.95 -6.55
C LYS A 9 39.26 44.39 -5.32
N PRO A 10 39.61 44.84 -4.12
CA PRO A 10 39.02 44.25 -2.91
C PRO A 10 37.50 44.49 -2.78
N PHE A 11 37.01 45.62 -3.35
CA PHE A 11 35.57 45.89 -3.38
C PHE A 11 34.78 44.89 -4.25
N THR A 12 35.37 44.42 -5.36
CA THR A 12 34.74 43.40 -6.18
C THR A 12 34.61 42.05 -5.41
N VAL A 13 35.61 41.70 -4.63
CA VAL A 13 35.56 40.53 -3.72
C VAL A 13 34.48 40.71 -2.67
N LEU A 14 34.37 41.90 -2.08
CA LEU A 14 33.39 42.21 -1.04
C LEU A 14 31.95 42.13 -1.60
N VAL A 15 31.72 42.61 -2.83
CA VAL A 15 30.44 42.50 -3.53
C VAL A 15 30.12 41.02 -3.83
N GLY A 16 31.15 40.24 -4.29
CA GLY A 16 30.99 38.80 -4.47
C GLY A 16 30.62 38.06 -3.16
N VAL A 17 31.24 38.44 -2.04
CA VAL A 17 30.91 37.89 -0.72
C VAL A 17 29.47 38.24 -0.30
N LEU A 18 29.05 39.50 -0.52
CA LEU A 18 27.67 39.90 -0.21
C LEU A 18 26.65 39.11 -1.06
N LEU A 19 26.93 38.92 -2.35
CA LEU A 19 26.10 38.13 -3.24
C LEU A 19 26.00 36.66 -2.73
N VAL A 20 27.13 36.07 -2.35
CA VAL A 20 27.16 34.70 -1.80
C VAL A 20 26.39 34.63 -0.48
N ILE A 21 26.48 35.62 0.38
CA ILE A 21 25.70 35.66 1.63
C ILE A 21 24.20 35.70 1.33
N VAL A 22 23.78 36.56 0.38
CA VAL A 22 22.35 36.63 -0.02
C VAL A 22 21.89 35.30 -0.61
N LEU A 23 22.67 34.74 -1.54
CA LEU A 23 22.36 33.43 -2.11
C LEU A 23 22.33 32.32 -1.05
N GLY A 24 23.25 32.36 -0.09
CA GLY A 24 23.31 31.38 0.98
C GLY A 24 22.11 31.43 1.91
N VAL A 25 21.66 32.65 2.27
CA VAL A 25 20.43 32.80 3.06
C VAL A 25 19.21 32.28 2.30
N VAL A 26 19.10 32.61 0.99
CA VAL A 26 18.03 32.10 0.15
C VAL A 26 18.11 30.58 0.00
N SER A 27 19.30 30.03 -0.20
CA SER A 27 19.51 28.58 -0.30
C SER A 27 19.10 27.88 1.00
N LEU A 28 19.57 28.39 2.16
CA LEU A 28 19.26 27.81 3.45
C LEU A 28 17.75 27.84 3.76
N SER A 29 17.06 28.91 3.36
CA SER A 29 15.60 29.03 3.56
C SER A 29 14.76 28.21 2.59
N ARG A 30 15.38 27.62 1.56
CA ARG A 30 14.68 26.80 0.55
C ARG A 30 15.13 25.33 0.53
N MET A 31 16.16 24.99 1.29
CA MET A 31 16.58 23.60 1.42
C MET A 31 15.62 22.85 2.32
N THR A 32 15.26 21.65 1.91
CA THR A 32 14.45 20.73 2.73
C THR A 32 15.28 20.15 3.86
N THR A 33 14.65 20.01 5.02
CA THR A 33 15.24 19.35 6.19
C THR A 33 14.58 17.99 6.34
N ASP A 34 15.37 16.93 6.30
CA ASP A 34 14.93 15.55 6.43
C ASP A 34 15.84 14.77 7.38
N LEU A 35 15.37 13.67 7.94
CA LEU A 35 16.18 12.85 8.84
C LEU A 35 17.30 12.15 8.06
N LEU A 36 16.95 11.54 6.94
CA LEU A 36 17.87 10.80 6.08
C LEU A 36 17.99 11.48 4.71
N PRO A 37 19.07 11.21 3.94
CA PRO A 37 19.15 11.65 2.56
C PRO A 37 18.05 11.03 1.71
N ASP A 38 17.77 11.63 0.57
CA ASP A 38 16.79 11.12 -0.37
C ASP A 38 17.23 9.73 -0.88
N MET A 39 16.55 8.70 -0.44
CA MET A 39 16.88 7.30 -0.73
C MET A 39 15.78 6.66 -1.56
N SER A 40 16.16 6.08 -2.65
CA SER A 40 15.27 5.22 -3.43
C SER A 40 15.65 3.76 -3.20
N PHE A 41 14.75 2.98 -2.66
CA PHE A 41 14.93 1.55 -2.56
C PHE A 41 14.57 0.92 -3.91
N GLN A 42 15.46 0.05 -4.39
CA GLN A 42 15.27 -0.66 -5.66
C GLN A 42 14.38 -1.90 -5.44
N TYR A 43 13.31 -1.72 -4.69
CA TYR A 43 12.33 -2.75 -4.37
C TYR A 43 10.93 -2.30 -4.79
N ALA A 44 10.20 -3.25 -5.37
CA ALA A 44 8.77 -3.11 -5.63
C ALA A 44 8.02 -4.31 -5.06
N LEU A 45 6.91 -4.03 -4.42
CA LEU A 45 5.99 -5.04 -3.89
C LEU A 45 4.77 -5.14 -4.82
N ILE A 46 4.31 -6.35 -5.05
CA ILE A 46 3.04 -6.61 -5.73
C ILE A 46 2.14 -7.35 -4.76
N VAL A 47 1.04 -6.74 -4.41
CA VAL A 47 0.00 -7.36 -3.59
C VAL A 47 -1.17 -7.74 -4.49
N THR A 48 -1.60 -8.99 -4.41
CA THR A 48 -2.75 -9.50 -5.19
C THR A 48 -3.64 -10.31 -4.29
N THR A 49 -4.91 -9.99 -4.24
CA THR A 49 -5.89 -10.73 -3.45
C THR A 49 -6.50 -11.87 -4.28
N ASP A 50 -6.75 -13.01 -3.62
CA ASP A 50 -7.48 -14.16 -4.16
C ASP A 50 -8.34 -14.71 -3.03
N MET A 51 -9.49 -14.07 -2.84
CA MET A 51 -10.32 -14.25 -1.66
C MET A 51 -10.82 -15.71 -1.53
N GLY A 52 -10.62 -16.27 -0.34
CA GLY A 52 -11.03 -17.64 -0.01
C GLY A 52 -10.06 -18.74 -0.45
N ALA A 53 -9.01 -18.41 -1.21
CA ALA A 53 -8.02 -19.37 -1.66
C ALA A 53 -7.02 -19.75 -0.55
N SER A 54 -6.65 -21.02 -0.49
CA SER A 54 -5.57 -21.51 0.38
C SER A 54 -4.20 -21.00 -0.11
N PRO A 55 -3.14 -20.95 0.74
CA PRO A 55 -1.81 -20.52 0.32
C PRO A 55 -1.26 -21.30 -0.89
N GLN A 56 -1.59 -22.58 -1.01
CA GLN A 56 -1.19 -23.43 -2.13
C GLN A 56 -1.91 -23.06 -3.43
N GLU A 57 -3.19 -22.69 -3.35
CA GLU A 57 -3.96 -22.19 -4.50
C GLU A 57 -3.48 -20.80 -4.91
N VAL A 58 -3.27 -19.90 -3.94
CA VAL A 58 -2.66 -18.58 -4.20
C VAL A 58 -1.29 -18.73 -4.86
N GLU A 59 -0.45 -19.68 -4.40
CA GLU A 59 0.85 -19.96 -5.01
C GLU A 59 0.70 -20.36 -6.47
N SER A 60 -0.16 -21.34 -6.76
CA SER A 60 -0.30 -21.90 -8.11
C SER A 60 -0.97 -20.95 -9.10
N ASP A 61 -2.01 -20.27 -8.66
CA ASP A 61 -2.90 -19.49 -9.52
C ASP A 61 -2.41 -18.03 -9.71
N VAL A 62 -1.78 -17.46 -8.68
CA VAL A 62 -1.38 -16.05 -8.66
C VAL A 62 0.13 -15.87 -8.54
N THR A 63 0.75 -16.43 -7.49
CA THR A 63 2.14 -16.13 -7.15
C THR A 63 3.13 -16.63 -8.18
N ALA A 64 3.09 -17.89 -8.55
CA ALA A 64 4.03 -18.50 -9.51
C ALA A 64 3.95 -17.86 -10.91
N PRO A 65 2.77 -17.56 -11.47
CA PRO A 65 2.66 -16.81 -12.72
C PRO A 65 3.24 -15.39 -12.62
N LEU A 66 3.02 -14.69 -11.49
CA LEU A 66 3.60 -13.36 -11.27
C LEU A 66 5.11 -13.41 -11.14
N GLU A 67 5.67 -14.35 -10.36
CA GLU A 67 7.12 -14.53 -10.26
C GLU A 67 7.76 -14.77 -11.62
N ALA A 68 7.18 -15.66 -12.42
CA ALA A 68 7.69 -15.97 -13.76
C ALA A 68 7.67 -14.73 -14.68
N ALA A 69 6.63 -13.91 -14.59
CA ALA A 69 6.53 -12.68 -15.36
C ALA A 69 7.54 -11.62 -14.85
N MET A 70 7.64 -11.41 -13.55
CA MET A 70 8.54 -10.45 -12.94
C MET A 70 10.01 -10.81 -13.16
N ALA A 71 10.36 -12.09 -13.12
CA ALA A 71 11.72 -12.57 -13.42
C ALA A 71 12.22 -12.21 -14.83
N THR A 72 11.32 -11.77 -15.72
CA THR A 72 11.66 -11.33 -17.10
C THR A 72 11.69 -9.81 -17.25
N THR A 73 11.51 -9.03 -16.18
CA THR A 73 11.59 -7.57 -16.24
C THR A 73 13.05 -7.10 -16.35
N SER A 74 13.23 -5.94 -16.95
CA SER A 74 14.56 -5.34 -17.15
C SER A 74 15.21 -4.99 -15.80
N ASN A 75 16.51 -5.25 -15.69
CA ASN A 75 17.32 -4.96 -14.49
C ASN A 75 16.82 -5.65 -13.20
N ILE A 76 16.07 -6.75 -13.31
CA ILE A 76 15.69 -7.55 -12.15
C ILE A 76 16.92 -8.25 -11.56
N LYS A 77 17.08 -8.19 -10.25
CA LYS A 77 18.15 -8.84 -9.50
C LYS A 77 17.65 -10.07 -8.77
N ASN A 78 16.49 -9.96 -8.13
CA ASN A 78 15.88 -11.06 -7.39
C ASN A 78 14.36 -10.92 -7.34
N VAL A 79 13.65 -12.03 -7.32
CA VAL A 79 12.21 -12.10 -7.06
C VAL A 79 12.01 -13.05 -5.91
N SER A 80 11.29 -12.64 -4.91
CA SER A 80 10.86 -13.47 -3.79
C SER A 80 9.38 -13.24 -3.52
N SER A 81 8.71 -14.23 -2.97
CA SER A 81 7.28 -14.14 -2.74
C SER A 81 6.86 -14.86 -1.47
N MET A 82 5.71 -14.48 -0.97
CA MET A 82 4.99 -15.16 0.09
C MET A 82 3.53 -15.30 -0.31
N SER A 83 3.01 -16.52 -0.17
CA SER A 83 1.61 -16.83 -0.42
C SER A 83 0.91 -17.05 0.91
N TYR A 84 -0.09 -16.22 1.17
CA TYR A 84 -0.92 -16.26 2.38
C TYR A 84 -2.32 -16.77 2.04
N ASN A 85 -3.14 -17.01 3.05
CA ASN A 85 -4.57 -17.21 2.84
C ASN A 85 -5.15 -15.96 2.18
N SER A 86 -5.80 -16.13 1.05
CA SER A 86 -6.51 -15.06 0.31
C SER A 86 -5.65 -13.96 -0.31
N TYR A 87 -4.31 -13.98 -0.23
CA TYR A 87 -3.47 -13.00 -0.94
C TYR A 87 -2.05 -13.47 -1.22
N SER A 88 -1.46 -12.91 -2.27
CA SER A 88 -0.07 -13.07 -2.70
C SER A 88 0.71 -11.77 -2.48
N LEU A 89 1.92 -11.89 -1.97
CA LEU A 89 2.90 -10.81 -1.86
C LEU A 89 4.15 -11.19 -2.66
N VAL A 90 4.43 -10.47 -3.74
CA VAL A 90 5.63 -10.69 -4.56
C VAL A 90 6.56 -9.49 -4.41
N THR A 91 7.79 -9.73 -3.96
CA THR A 91 8.83 -8.73 -3.76
C THR A 91 9.85 -8.82 -4.90
N CYS A 92 9.99 -7.75 -5.64
CA CYS A 92 10.94 -7.62 -6.75
C CYS A 92 12.11 -6.70 -6.33
N GLU A 93 13.32 -7.23 -6.33
CA GLU A 93 14.57 -6.47 -6.13
C GLU A 93 15.22 -6.19 -7.48
N TYR A 94 15.52 -4.92 -7.75
CA TYR A 94 16.11 -4.45 -8.99
C TYR A 94 17.58 -4.03 -8.79
N GLU A 95 18.32 -3.99 -9.90
CA GLU A 95 19.66 -3.42 -9.95
C GLU A 95 19.64 -1.94 -9.56
N GLN A 96 20.70 -1.45 -8.92
CA GLN A 96 20.76 -0.11 -8.35
C GLN A 96 20.67 1.02 -9.37
N ASN A 97 20.99 0.76 -10.63
CA ASN A 97 20.90 1.70 -11.74
C ASN A 97 19.53 1.65 -12.45
N ALA A 98 18.59 0.84 -11.95
CA ALA A 98 17.26 0.73 -12.54
C ALA A 98 16.46 2.02 -12.28
N ASN A 99 15.81 2.53 -13.33
CA ASN A 99 14.82 3.59 -13.18
C ASN A 99 13.50 2.96 -12.75
N MET A 100 13.16 3.11 -11.47
CA MET A 100 11.98 2.47 -10.89
C MET A 100 10.67 2.91 -11.54
N ASP A 101 10.57 4.13 -12.07
CA ASP A 101 9.35 4.58 -12.76
C ASP A 101 9.14 3.82 -14.08
N SER A 102 10.22 3.59 -14.82
CA SER A 102 10.19 2.77 -16.04
C SER A 102 9.91 1.30 -15.71
N VAL A 103 10.49 0.81 -14.62
CA VAL A 103 10.29 -0.55 -14.12
C VAL A 103 8.82 -0.81 -13.77
N VAL A 104 8.17 0.10 -13.03
CA VAL A 104 6.75 -0.05 -12.66
C VAL A 104 5.85 -0.13 -13.90
N ILE A 105 6.15 0.66 -14.94
CA ILE A 105 5.41 0.59 -16.20
C ILE A 105 5.60 -0.78 -16.87
N GLU A 106 6.82 -1.30 -16.87
CA GLU A 106 7.11 -2.64 -17.40
C GLU A 106 6.44 -3.75 -16.58
N MET A 107 6.49 -3.64 -15.24
CA MET A 107 5.79 -4.55 -14.34
C MET A 107 4.30 -4.58 -14.63
N GLN A 108 3.66 -3.40 -14.77
CA GLN A 108 2.24 -3.32 -15.09
C GLN A 108 1.90 -4.02 -16.41
N GLN A 109 2.73 -3.83 -17.45
CA GLN A 109 2.54 -4.53 -18.73
C GLN A 109 2.61 -6.06 -18.59
N LYS A 110 3.52 -6.55 -17.75
CA LYS A 110 3.69 -7.98 -17.50
C LYS A 110 2.52 -8.54 -16.69
N ILE A 111 2.09 -7.82 -15.67
CA ILE A 111 0.93 -8.16 -14.85
C ILE A 111 -0.33 -8.27 -15.71
N ASP A 112 -0.55 -7.32 -16.61
CA ASP A 112 -1.72 -7.35 -17.50
C ASP A 112 -1.73 -8.57 -18.44
N GLN A 113 -0.54 -9.06 -18.82
CA GLN A 113 -0.42 -10.30 -19.59
C GLN A 113 -0.78 -11.54 -18.76
N VAL A 114 -0.33 -11.58 -17.49
CA VAL A 114 -0.63 -12.69 -16.58
C VAL A 114 -2.11 -12.70 -16.20
N LYS A 115 -2.67 -11.52 -15.92
CA LYS A 115 -4.08 -11.32 -15.53
C LYS A 115 -5.07 -11.89 -16.54
N ALA A 116 -4.72 -11.86 -17.82
CA ALA A 116 -5.56 -12.43 -18.88
C ALA A 116 -5.77 -13.96 -18.76
N GLY A 117 -4.95 -14.65 -18.00
CA GLY A 117 -5.03 -16.09 -17.75
C GLY A 117 -5.60 -16.48 -16.38
N TRP A 118 -5.94 -15.51 -15.52
CA TRP A 118 -6.45 -15.78 -14.19
C TRP A 118 -7.91 -16.22 -14.17
N LYS A 119 -8.27 -16.93 -13.13
CA LYS A 119 -9.65 -17.30 -12.83
C LYS A 119 -10.46 -16.07 -12.40
N ASP A 120 -11.76 -16.14 -12.55
CA ASP A 120 -12.67 -15.16 -11.95
C ASP A 120 -12.53 -15.21 -10.41
N GLY A 121 -12.40 -14.04 -9.76
CA GLY A 121 -12.23 -13.93 -8.32
C GLY A 121 -10.85 -13.40 -7.87
N VAL A 122 -9.82 -13.49 -8.72
CA VAL A 122 -8.52 -12.89 -8.43
C VAL A 122 -8.59 -11.38 -8.55
N GLY A 123 -8.20 -10.68 -7.49
CA GLY A 123 -8.21 -9.22 -7.44
C GLY A 123 -7.20 -8.56 -8.37
N THR A 124 -7.30 -7.25 -8.50
CA THR A 124 -6.33 -6.50 -9.30
C THR A 124 -5.03 -6.31 -8.53
N PRO A 125 -3.87 -6.71 -9.08
CA PRO A 125 -2.57 -6.49 -8.45
C PRO A 125 -2.28 -5.01 -8.24
N THR A 126 -1.81 -4.69 -7.04
CA THR A 126 -1.34 -3.36 -6.70
C THR A 126 0.18 -3.38 -6.62
N ILE A 127 0.83 -2.50 -7.39
CA ILE A 127 2.29 -2.33 -7.35
C ILE A 127 2.62 -1.18 -6.40
N MET A 128 3.46 -1.44 -5.42
CA MET A 128 3.97 -0.43 -4.48
C MET A 128 5.49 -0.35 -4.58
N LYS A 129 6.03 0.85 -4.84
CA LYS A 129 7.46 1.12 -4.68
C LYS A 129 7.75 1.36 -3.21
N ILE A 130 8.79 0.74 -2.68
CA ILE A 130 9.21 1.05 -1.31
C ILE A 130 9.97 2.38 -1.34
N ASN A 131 9.45 3.36 -0.64
CA ASN A 131 10.07 4.67 -0.44
C ASN A 131 10.01 5.02 1.06
N PRO A 132 11.09 5.54 1.67
CA PRO A 132 11.05 6.06 3.04
C PRO A 132 9.97 7.13 3.28
N ASP A 133 9.59 7.89 2.25
CA ASP A 133 8.51 8.90 2.33
C ASP A 133 7.11 8.30 2.59
N MET A 134 6.93 6.98 2.46
CA MET A 134 5.69 6.27 2.83
C MET A 134 5.58 6.02 4.34
N LEU A 135 6.63 6.31 5.08
CA LEU A 135 6.56 6.22 6.53
C LEU A 135 5.86 7.43 7.11
N PRO A 136 4.99 7.24 8.11
CA PRO A 136 4.35 8.37 8.75
C PRO A 136 5.39 9.29 9.38
N ILE A 137 5.29 10.59 9.10
CA ILE A 137 6.12 11.62 9.71
C ILE A 137 5.60 12.02 11.10
N MET A 138 4.31 11.78 11.33
CA MET A 138 3.64 12.06 12.60
C MET A 138 2.54 11.04 12.86
N MET A 139 2.43 10.57 14.09
CA MET A 139 1.31 9.77 14.56
C MET A 139 0.68 10.47 15.76
N THR A 140 -0.63 10.65 15.67
CA THR A 140 -1.40 11.40 16.67
C THR A 140 -2.58 10.55 17.12
N ALA A 141 -2.73 10.41 18.42
CA ALA A 141 -3.91 9.84 19.02
C ALA A 141 -4.99 10.92 19.16
N VAL A 142 -6.22 10.56 18.85
CA VAL A 142 -7.38 11.46 18.91
C VAL A 142 -8.43 10.84 19.83
N ASP A 143 -8.86 11.62 20.81
CA ASP A 143 -10.03 11.32 21.62
C ASP A 143 -10.91 12.56 21.79
N MET A 144 -12.14 12.38 22.25
CA MET A 144 -13.08 13.49 22.51
C MET A 144 -13.87 13.24 23.80
N ASP A 145 -13.94 14.25 24.64
CA ASP A 145 -14.65 14.20 25.91
C ASP A 145 -16.14 13.83 25.76
N GLY A 146 -16.52 12.74 26.38
CA GLY A 146 -17.92 12.30 26.45
C GLY A 146 -18.54 11.81 25.16
N LYS A 147 -17.75 11.58 24.11
CA LYS A 147 -18.15 11.02 22.83
C LYS A 147 -17.96 9.52 22.75
N SER A 148 -18.84 8.85 22.04
CA SER A 148 -18.68 7.44 21.69
C SER A 148 -17.63 7.28 20.58
N LYS A 149 -17.07 6.08 20.45
CA LYS A 149 -16.10 5.77 19.39
C LYS A 149 -16.68 6.04 17.97
N SER A 150 -17.97 5.75 17.74
CA SER A 150 -18.64 6.02 16.48
C SER A 150 -18.71 7.54 16.18
N GLU A 151 -19.05 8.36 17.19
CA GLU A 151 -19.08 9.81 17.03
C GLU A 151 -17.69 10.41 16.78
N ILE A 152 -16.65 9.83 17.40
CA ILE A 152 -15.26 10.22 17.15
C ILE A 152 -14.85 9.84 15.72
N THR A 153 -15.25 8.65 15.25
CA THR A 153 -15.02 8.21 13.87
C THR A 153 -15.63 9.16 12.85
N ASP A 154 -16.91 9.51 13.03
CA ASP A 154 -17.61 10.46 12.16
C ASP A 154 -16.94 11.82 12.13
N PHE A 155 -16.47 12.30 13.29
CA PHE A 155 -15.78 13.58 13.37
C PHE A 155 -14.39 13.51 12.70
N VAL A 156 -13.67 12.43 12.90
CA VAL A 156 -12.35 12.22 12.29
C VAL A 156 -12.47 12.17 10.76
N GLU A 157 -13.38 11.36 10.23
CA GLU A 157 -13.55 11.18 8.78
C GLU A 157 -14.07 12.43 8.08
N ASN A 158 -15.06 13.09 8.66
CA ASN A 158 -15.75 14.19 8.00
C ASN A 158 -15.17 15.58 8.28
N THR A 159 -14.39 15.74 9.37
CA THR A 159 -13.89 17.06 9.81
C THR A 159 -12.39 17.08 9.98
N LEU A 160 -11.83 16.18 10.79
CA LEU A 160 -10.44 16.26 11.22
C LEU A 160 -9.48 15.87 10.09
N LYS A 161 -9.69 14.70 9.47
CA LYS A 161 -8.88 14.16 8.39
C LYS A 161 -8.84 15.09 7.17
N PRO A 162 -9.98 15.59 6.62
CA PRO A 162 -9.93 16.54 5.52
C PRO A 162 -9.25 17.87 5.88
N ALA A 163 -9.40 18.32 7.13
CA ALA A 163 -8.75 19.53 7.62
C ALA A 163 -7.23 19.37 7.70
N ILE A 164 -6.74 18.20 8.14
CA ILE A 164 -5.31 17.89 8.21
C ILE A 164 -4.74 17.67 6.80
N GLU A 165 -5.43 16.93 5.93
CA GLU A 165 -5.04 16.69 4.54
C GLU A 165 -4.95 17.98 3.70
N SER A 166 -5.70 19.01 4.08
CA SER A 166 -5.61 20.33 3.46
C SER A 166 -4.32 21.09 3.80
N THR A 167 -3.52 20.60 4.74
CA THR A 167 -2.25 21.23 5.15
C THR A 167 -1.22 21.03 4.06
N GLU A 168 -0.54 22.12 3.68
CA GLU A 168 0.45 22.08 2.60
C GLU A 168 1.61 21.15 2.95
N GLY A 169 1.87 20.18 2.09
CA GLY A 169 2.94 19.19 2.23
C GLY A 169 2.48 17.86 2.86
N VAL A 170 1.22 17.73 3.26
CA VAL A 170 0.62 16.45 3.67
C VAL A 170 0.17 15.67 2.44
N ALA A 171 0.59 14.41 2.33
CA ALA A 171 0.21 13.52 1.23
C ALA A 171 -1.08 12.78 1.53
N SER A 172 -1.17 12.19 2.71
CA SER A 172 -2.29 11.41 3.16
C SER A 172 -2.39 11.40 4.68
N VAL A 173 -3.59 11.18 5.17
CA VAL A 173 -3.87 10.90 6.58
C VAL A 173 -4.62 9.58 6.65
N THR A 174 -4.02 8.60 7.28
CA THR A 174 -4.63 7.29 7.51
C THR A 174 -5.10 7.20 8.95
N ALA A 175 -6.36 6.88 9.15
CA ALA A 175 -6.91 6.63 10.46
C ALA A 175 -6.96 5.13 10.75
N THR A 176 -6.65 4.75 11.98
CA THR A 176 -6.72 3.38 12.48
C THR A 176 -7.49 3.38 13.79
N GLY A 177 -8.35 2.39 13.96
CA GLY A 177 -9.24 2.31 15.12
C GLY A 177 -10.62 2.90 14.85
N GLU A 178 -10.90 3.33 13.63
CA GLU A 178 -12.22 3.80 13.22
C GLU A 178 -13.28 2.70 13.34
N LEU A 179 -14.42 3.07 13.87
CA LEU A 179 -15.57 2.19 13.96
C LEU A 179 -16.45 2.42 12.73
N THR A 180 -16.33 1.54 11.76
CA THR A 180 -17.14 1.57 10.55
C THR A 180 -18.35 0.65 10.75
N GLU A 181 -19.55 1.23 10.64
CA GLU A 181 -20.78 0.43 10.61
C GLU A 181 -20.79 -0.43 9.36
N GLN A 182 -21.08 -1.72 9.55
CA GLN A 182 -21.14 -2.71 8.49
C GLN A 182 -22.47 -3.44 8.57
N ILE A 183 -23.03 -3.81 7.44
CA ILE A 183 -24.18 -4.68 7.40
C ILE A 183 -23.66 -6.11 7.17
N GLN A 184 -23.82 -6.94 8.16
CA GLN A 184 -23.50 -8.37 8.07
C GLN A 184 -24.68 -9.13 7.52
N VAL A 185 -24.48 -9.79 6.39
CA VAL A 185 -25.46 -10.66 5.76
C VAL A 185 -25.02 -12.10 5.96
N THR A 186 -25.66 -12.79 6.90
CA THR A 186 -25.34 -14.19 7.23
C THR A 186 -26.38 -15.12 6.61
N MET A 187 -25.95 -16.03 5.74
CA MET A 187 -26.86 -17.02 5.14
C MET A 187 -27.46 -17.92 6.22
N ASN A 188 -28.79 -17.99 6.22
CA ASN A 188 -29.52 -18.78 7.19
C ASN A 188 -30.05 -20.07 6.53
N GLN A 189 -29.37 -21.19 6.83
CA GLN A 189 -29.70 -22.49 6.27
C GLN A 189 -31.16 -22.93 6.56
N ALA A 190 -31.67 -22.59 7.75
CA ALA A 190 -33.06 -22.95 8.09
C ALA A 190 -34.10 -22.22 7.25
N LYS A 191 -33.84 -20.95 6.89
CA LYS A 191 -34.68 -20.18 5.97
C LYS A 191 -34.63 -20.76 4.55
N ILE A 192 -33.41 -21.07 4.08
CA ILE A 192 -33.20 -21.69 2.77
C ILE A 192 -33.92 -23.04 2.67
N ASP A 193 -33.81 -23.87 3.68
CA ASP A 193 -34.44 -25.19 3.74
C ASP A 193 -35.98 -25.06 3.74
N ALA A 194 -36.51 -24.12 4.51
CA ALA A 194 -37.96 -23.85 4.56
C ALA A 194 -38.49 -23.32 3.20
N LEU A 195 -37.67 -22.51 2.50
CA LEU A 195 -38.03 -22.02 1.18
C LEU A 195 -37.91 -23.12 0.11
N ASN A 196 -36.87 -23.94 0.17
CA ASN A 196 -36.73 -25.14 -0.66
C ASN A 196 -37.94 -26.10 -0.50
N GLU A 197 -38.44 -26.29 0.74
CA GLU A 197 -39.62 -27.09 0.97
C GLU A 197 -40.87 -26.51 0.25
N LYS A 198 -41.08 -25.18 0.31
CA LYS A 198 -42.18 -24.51 -0.41
C LYS A 198 -42.04 -24.66 -1.94
N ILE A 199 -40.82 -24.49 -2.46
CA ILE A 199 -40.52 -24.63 -3.88
C ILE A 199 -40.74 -26.04 -4.32
N ASN A 200 -40.25 -27.04 -3.56
CA ASN A 200 -40.46 -28.46 -3.82
C ASN A 200 -41.93 -28.84 -3.85
N ASN A 201 -42.69 -28.24 -2.92
CA ASN A 201 -44.17 -28.46 -2.90
C ASN A 201 -44.85 -27.83 -4.12
N ALA A 202 -44.45 -26.64 -4.55
CA ALA A 202 -45.00 -25.96 -5.73
C ALA A 202 -44.64 -26.69 -7.03
N VAL A 203 -43.38 -27.13 -7.16
CA VAL A 203 -42.92 -27.95 -8.29
C VAL A 203 -43.66 -29.28 -8.30
N SER A 204 -43.72 -29.98 -7.13
CA SER A 204 -44.43 -31.26 -7.02
C SER A 204 -45.88 -31.16 -7.43
N LYS A 205 -46.57 -30.09 -7.01
CA LYS A 205 -47.97 -29.85 -7.33
C LYS A 205 -48.22 -29.79 -8.86
N LYS A 206 -47.33 -29.10 -9.60
CA LYS A 206 -47.40 -29.02 -11.07
C LYS A 206 -47.30 -30.41 -11.74
N PHE A 207 -46.46 -31.29 -11.19
CA PHE A 207 -46.27 -32.66 -11.69
C PHE A 207 -47.38 -33.60 -11.19
N ASP A 208 -47.93 -33.36 -10.00
CA ASP A 208 -49.03 -34.14 -9.46
C ASP A 208 -50.35 -33.91 -10.27
N ASP A 209 -50.54 -32.67 -10.76
CA ASP A 209 -51.65 -32.38 -11.70
C ASP A 209 -51.45 -33.17 -13.05
N ALA A 210 -50.20 -33.21 -13.56
CA ALA A 210 -49.89 -34.00 -14.76
C ALA A 210 -49.98 -35.52 -14.49
N LYS A 211 -49.59 -35.99 -13.30
CA LYS A 211 -49.71 -37.36 -12.85
C LYS A 211 -51.19 -37.76 -12.70
N SER A 212 -51.98 -36.87 -12.12
CA SER A 212 -53.41 -37.06 -11.99
C SER A 212 -54.09 -37.22 -13.36
N GLN A 213 -53.67 -36.39 -14.35
CA GLN A 213 -54.17 -36.54 -15.73
C GLN A 213 -53.76 -37.88 -16.40
N MET A 214 -52.54 -38.37 -16.07
CA MET A 214 -52.05 -39.66 -16.51
C MET A 214 -52.74 -40.82 -15.76
N ASP A 215 -53.02 -40.65 -14.46
CA ASP A 215 -53.75 -41.62 -13.68
C ASP A 215 -55.23 -41.71 -14.14
N ASP A 216 -55.85 -40.56 -14.48
CA ASP A 216 -57.15 -40.51 -15.13
C ASP A 216 -57.13 -41.16 -16.51
N ALA A 217 -56.02 -40.99 -17.26
CA ALA A 217 -55.85 -41.68 -18.54
C ALA A 217 -55.66 -43.21 -18.33
N SER A 218 -54.91 -43.59 -17.26
CA SER A 218 -54.78 -45.01 -16.90
C SER A 218 -56.12 -45.64 -16.51
N ALA A 219 -56.91 -44.92 -15.70
CA ALA A 219 -58.26 -45.34 -15.32
C ALA A 219 -59.18 -45.44 -16.51
N LYS A 220 -59.01 -44.49 -17.49
CA LYS A 220 -59.77 -44.54 -18.75
C LYS A 220 -59.37 -45.69 -19.65
N ILE A 221 -58.10 -46.09 -19.64
CA ILE A 221 -57.59 -47.28 -20.36
C ILE A 221 -58.14 -48.52 -19.69
N GLU A 222 -58.15 -48.59 -18.37
CA GLU A 222 -58.71 -49.72 -17.61
C GLU A 222 -60.22 -49.85 -17.76
N SER A 223 -60.95 -48.68 -17.71
CA SER A 223 -62.34 -48.62 -17.98
C SER A 223 -62.65 -48.96 -19.47
N GLY A 224 -61.74 -48.61 -20.37
CA GLY A 224 -61.79 -48.99 -21.77
C GLY A 224 -61.63 -50.53 -22.02
N GLN A 225 -60.75 -51.18 -21.18
CA GLN A 225 -60.58 -52.64 -21.14
C GLN A 225 -61.88 -53.33 -20.72
N ASN A 226 -62.60 -52.72 -19.78
CA ASN A 226 -63.94 -53.26 -19.38
C ASN A 226 -65.08 -52.91 -20.35
N ALA A 227 -64.88 -51.83 -21.10
CA ALA A 227 -65.85 -51.43 -22.14
C ALA A 227 -65.65 -52.07 -23.51
N ILE A 228 -64.50 -52.68 -23.80
CA ILE A 228 -64.21 -53.44 -25.04
C ILE A 228 -65.05 -54.69 -25.14
N THR A 229 -65.59 -55.14 -24.06
CA THR A 229 -66.57 -56.27 -24.03
C THR A 229 -67.99 -55.85 -24.51
N SER A 230 -68.30 -54.63 -24.70
CA SER A 230 -69.68 -54.22 -24.93
C SER A 230 -69.90 -53.13 -26.01
N ALA A 231 -68.99 -52.66 -26.76
CA ALA A 231 -69.33 -51.79 -27.87
C ALA A 231 -68.22 -51.27 -28.76
N SER A 232 -68.30 -51.43 -30.07
CA SER A 232 -67.52 -50.80 -31.14
C SER A 232 -67.53 -49.22 -31.08
N ASP A 233 -68.50 -48.67 -30.32
CA ASP A 233 -68.71 -47.19 -30.26
C ASP A 233 -67.83 -46.43 -29.22
N GLN A 234 -67.25 -47.12 -28.21
CA GLN A 234 -66.44 -46.47 -27.23
C GLN A 234 -64.94 -46.31 -27.64
N MET A 235 -64.51 -47.05 -28.61
CA MET A 235 -63.16 -46.98 -29.12
C MET A 235 -62.88 -45.69 -29.93
N SER A 236 -63.95 -45.14 -30.51
CA SER A 236 -63.87 -43.84 -31.21
C SER A 236 -63.67 -42.67 -30.20
N ALA A 237 -64.30 -42.78 -29.03
CA ALA A 237 -64.12 -41.75 -27.98
C ALA A 237 -62.72 -41.70 -27.39
N GLY A 238 -62.00 -42.84 -27.27
CA GLY A 238 -60.64 -42.95 -26.86
C GLY A 238 -59.66 -42.27 -27.81
N VAL A 239 -59.92 -42.40 -29.16
CA VAL A 239 -59.07 -41.75 -30.19
C VAL A 239 -59.24 -40.25 -30.17
N ASP A 240 -60.45 -39.75 -29.94
CA ASP A 240 -60.63 -38.30 -29.88
C ASP A 240 -60.02 -37.65 -28.63
N THR A 241 -60.02 -38.37 -27.48
CA THR A 241 -59.33 -37.89 -26.26
C THR A 241 -57.82 -37.77 -26.46
N LEU A 242 -57.24 -38.73 -27.23
CA LEU A 242 -55.81 -38.68 -27.54
C LEU A 242 -55.43 -37.52 -28.50
N LYS A 243 -56.39 -37.17 -29.43
CA LYS A 243 -56.21 -36.00 -30.30
C LYS A 243 -56.13 -34.67 -29.52
N GLU A 244 -56.97 -34.57 -28.51
CA GLU A 244 -57.03 -33.37 -27.67
C GLU A 244 -55.76 -33.19 -26.80
N GLN A 245 -55.25 -34.33 -26.30
CA GLN A 245 -53.98 -34.28 -25.58
C GLN A 245 -52.76 -33.90 -26.48
N LYS A 246 -52.78 -34.36 -27.76
CA LYS A 246 -51.80 -33.95 -28.76
C LYS A 246 -51.82 -32.45 -29.03
N ALA A 247 -53.04 -31.85 -29.09
CA ALA A 247 -53.18 -30.44 -29.33
C ALA A 247 -52.62 -29.64 -28.14
N LYS A 248 -52.93 -30.06 -26.89
CA LYS A 248 -52.37 -29.39 -25.67
C LYS A 248 -50.87 -29.48 -25.56
N LEU A 249 -50.28 -30.63 -25.94
CA LEU A 249 -48.80 -30.78 -25.94
C LEU A 249 -48.13 -29.88 -26.98
N ALA A 250 -48.74 -29.73 -28.14
CA ALA A 250 -48.25 -28.84 -29.22
C ALA A 250 -48.27 -27.34 -28.78
N GLU A 251 -49.32 -26.94 -28.02
CA GLU A 251 -49.41 -25.58 -27.48
C GLU A 251 -48.31 -25.29 -26.45
N GLN A 252 -48.06 -26.25 -25.54
CA GLN A 252 -46.97 -26.12 -24.54
C GLN A 252 -45.57 -26.05 -25.21
N LYS A 253 -45.35 -26.82 -26.28
CA LYS A 253 -44.14 -26.80 -27.09
C LYS A 253 -43.87 -25.42 -27.69
N THR A 254 -44.90 -24.86 -28.34
CA THR A 254 -44.81 -23.53 -28.96
C THR A 254 -44.44 -22.45 -27.96
N GLN A 255 -45.00 -22.54 -26.75
CA GLN A 255 -44.72 -21.57 -25.69
C GLN A 255 -43.29 -21.69 -25.17
N LEU A 256 -42.77 -22.93 -25.05
CA LEU A 256 -41.38 -23.15 -24.62
C LEU A 256 -40.36 -22.74 -25.69
N GLU A 257 -40.66 -23.01 -26.98
CA GLU A 257 -39.82 -22.58 -28.10
C GLU A 257 -39.70 -21.05 -28.21
N SER A 258 -40.78 -20.33 -27.95
CA SER A 258 -40.81 -18.88 -27.92
C SER A 258 -39.94 -18.34 -26.78
N THR A 259 -40.01 -18.98 -25.59
CA THR A 259 -39.20 -18.58 -24.43
C THR A 259 -37.71 -18.85 -24.68
N LEU A 260 -37.40 -20.01 -25.30
CA LEU A 260 -36.00 -20.37 -25.64
C LEU A 260 -35.41 -19.39 -26.66
N ALA A 261 -36.20 -18.97 -27.65
CA ALA A 261 -35.77 -17.99 -28.65
C ALA A 261 -35.36 -16.65 -27.97
N SER A 262 -36.22 -16.19 -27.06
CA SER A 262 -35.96 -14.95 -26.31
C SER A 262 -34.69 -15.04 -25.44
N LEU A 263 -34.48 -16.16 -24.76
CA LEU A 263 -33.29 -16.39 -23.94
C LEU A 263 -32.00 -16.47 -24.78
N ASN A 264 -32.09 -17.07 -25.97
CA ASN A 264 -30.94 -17.12 -26.91
C ASN A 264 -30.57 -15.73 -27.45
N GLU A 265 -31.60 -14.91 -27.71
CA GLU A 265 -31.38 -13.52 -28.12
C GLU A 265 -30.70 -12.71 -27.00
N GLN A 266 -31.18 -12.86 -25.77
CA GLN A 266 -30.56 -12.22 -24.59
C GLN A 266 -29.11 -12.71 -24.39
N LYS A 267 -28.87 -14.02 -24.55
CA LYS A 267 -27.52 -14.58 -24.50
C LYS A 267 -26.61 -13.93 -25.53
N SER A 268 -27.03 -13.86 -26.79
CA SER A 268 -26.23 -13.24 -27.86
C SER A 268 -25.88 -11.76 -27.58
N GLN A 269 -26.84 -11.03 -27.06
CA GLN A 269 -26.65 -9.65 -26.68
C GLN A 269 -25.62 -9.55 -25.54
N LEU A 270 -25.76 -10.41 -24.52
CA LEU A 270 -24.83 -10.44 -23.37
C LEU A 270 -23.39 -10.86 -23.77
N GLU A 271 -23.27 -11.86 -24.68
CA GLU A 271 -21.97 -12.30 -25.22
C GLU A 271 -21.27 -11.18 -26.02
N THR A 272 -22.05 -10.42 -26.79
CA THR A 272 -21.54 -9.26 -27.53
C THR A 272 -21.02 -8.19 -26.60
N ILE A 273 -21.76 -7.93 -25.52
CA ILE A 273 -21.37 -6.93 -24.50
C ILE A 273 -20.13 -7.42 -23.72
N GLN A 274 -20.10 -8.71 -23.38
CA GLN A 274 -18.96 -9.32 -22.70
C GLN A 274 -17.67 -9.21 -23.53
N SER A 275 -17.77 -9.49 -24.84
CA SER A 275 -16.65 -9.33 -25.76
C SER A 275 -16.16 -7.89 -25.81
N ALA A 276 -17.07 -6.93 -26.00
CA ALA A 276 -16.70 -5.51 -26.07
C ALA A 276 -16.03 -5.01 -24.79
N LEU A 277 -16.49 -5.51 -23.64
CA LEU A 277 -15.91 -5.18 -22.34
C LEU A 277 -14.51 -5.79 -22.17
N SER A 278 -14.38 -7.06 -22.57
CA SER A 278 -13.09 -7.78 -22.56
C SER A 278 -12.07 -7.11 -23.49
N ASP A 279 -12.49 -6.76 -24.70
CA ASP A 279 -11.63 -6.08 -25.68
C ASP A 279 -11.12 -4.73 -25.16
N PHE A 280 -12.02 -4.00 -24.48
CA PHE A 280 -11.63 -2.74 -23.85
C PHE A 280 -10.66 -2.95 -22.68
N MET A 281 -10.92 -3.93 -21.81
CA MET A 281 -10.04 -4.27 -20.69
C MET A 281 -8.66 -4.79 -21.15
N ASN A 282 -8.56 -5.35 -22.35
CA ASN A 282 -7.29 -5.75 -22.95
C ASN A 282 -6.61 -4.62 -23.75
N SER A 283 -7.29 -3.50 -23.94
CA SER A 283 -6.76 -2.38 -24.73
C SER A 283 -5.58 -1.68 -24.05
N ASP A 284 -4.75 -1.05 -24.84
CA ASP A 284 -3.65 -0.22 -24.35
C ASP A 284 -4.12 0.94 -23.45
N THR A 285 -5.34 1.39 -23.65
CA THR A 285 -5.96 2.42 -22.79
C THR A 285 -6.13 1.91 -21.36
N TYR A 286 -6.71 0.75 -21.18
CA TYR A 286 -6.97 0.17 -19.87
C TYR A 286 -5.70 -0.36 -19.20
N THR A 287 -4.86 -1.07 -19.98
CA THR A 287 -3.70 -1.82 -19.47
C THR A 287 -2.45 -0.95 -19.22
N LYS A 288 -2.33 0.16 -19.97
CA LYS A 288 -1.13 1.02 -19.93
C LYS A 288 -1.47 2.47 -19.53
N THR A 289 -2.47 3.07 -20.19
CA THR A 289 -2.74 4.51 -20.03
C THR A 289 -3.35 4.82 -18.67
N ILE A 290 -4.38 4.09 -18.25
CA ILE A 290 -5.08 4.33 -16.99
C ILE A 290 -4.18 4.10 -15.78
N PRO A 291 -3.41 3.01 -15.67
CA PRO A 291 -2.47 2.82 -14.56
C PRO A 291 -1.43 3.93 -14.48
N SER A 292 -0.88 4.33 -15.64
CA SER A 292 0.10 5.42 -15.70
C SER A 292 -0.50 6.76 -15.23
N LEU A 293 -1.76 7.03 -15.58
CA LEU A 293 -2.47 8.23 -15.14
C LEU A 293 -2.78 8.19 -13.63
N LYS A 294 -3.16 7.05 -13.09
CA LYS A 294 -3.41 6.87 -11.66
C LYS A 294 -2.15 7.06 -10.81
N GLU A 295 -1.05 6.52 -11.28
CA GLU A 295 0.24 6.66 -10.61
C GLU A 295 0.72 8.11 -10.65
N GLY A 296 0.65 8.74 -11.82
CA GLY A 296 1.03 10.14 -12.00
C GLY A 296 0.10 11.14 -11.31
N ALA A 297 -1.18 10.82 -11.16
CA ALA A 297 -2.16 11.66 -10.47
C ALA A 297 -1.91 11.78 -8.95
N ASN A 298 -1.15 10.84 -8.38
CA ASN A 298 -0.75 10.85 -6.97
C ASN A 298 0.55 11.63 -6.70
N VAL A 299 1.18 12.17 -7.72
CA VAL A 299 2.40 12.98 -7.59
C VAL A 299 2.00 14.41 -7.15
N PRO A 300 2.62 14.96 -6.10
CA PRO A 300 2.33 16.33 -5.65
C PRO A 300 2.76 17.38 -6.68
N GLY A 301 1.88 18.33 -6.97
CA GLY A 301 2.17 19.47 -7.83
C GLY A 301 1.22 19.63 -9.03
N GLU A 302 1.48 20.64 -9.85
CA GLU A 302 0.65 20.97 -11.02
C GLU A 302 0.57 19.82 -12.04
N ALA A 303 1.65 19.06 -12.18
CA ALA A 303 1.68 17.90 -13.08
C ALA A 303 0.74 16.78 -12.59
N GLY A 304 0.68 16.51 -11.30
CA GLY A 304 -0.25 15.52 -10.73
C GLY A 304 -1.71 15.97 -10.87
N THR A 305 -1.95 17.27 -10.74
CA THR A 305 -3.31 17.83 -10.92
C THR A 305 -3.76 17.72 -12.38
N ALA A 306 -2.85 17.96 -13.34
CA ALA A 306 -3.15 17.81 -14.76
C ALA A 306 -3.43 16.33 -15.12
N LEU A 307 -2.65 15.41 -14.60
CA LEU A 307 -2.85 13.98 -14.81
C LEU A 307 -4.13 13.45 -14.14
N LYS A 308 -4.51 14.03 -13.00
CA LYS A 308 -5.80 13.74 -12.36
C LYS A 308 -6.96 14.18 -13.23
N ALA A 309 -6.88 15.38 -13.83
CA ALA A 309 -7.89 15.85 -14.77
C ALA A 309 -7.96 14.98 -16.04
N GLN A 310 -6.83 14.47 -16.52
CA GLN A 310 -6.80 13.51 -17.63
C GLN A 310 -7.41 12.17 -17.24
N LEU A 311 -7.16 11.68 -16.05
CA LEU A 311 -7.78 10.46 -15.53
C LEU A 311 -9.30 10.62 -15.44
N GLU A 312 -9.78 11.74 -14.88
CA GLU A 312 -11.21 12.05 -14.84
C GLU A 312 -11.85 12.14 -16.24
N GLN A 313 -11.08 12.61 -17.23
CA GLN A 313 -11.54 12.64 -18.61
C GLN A 313 -11.63 11.24 -19.22
N VAL A 314 -10.67 10.38 -18.94
CA VAL A 314 -10.67 8.98 -19.36
C VAL A 314 -11.83 8.22 -18.69
N ASP A 315 -12.04 8.40 -17.40
CA ASP A 315 -13.16 7.80 -16.69
C ASP A 315 -14.50 8.25 -17.27
N LYS A 316 -14.65 9.53 -17.64
CA LYS A 316 -15.84 10.02 -18.38
C LYS A 316 -16.01 9.34 -19.72
N GLN A 317 -14.93 9.10 -20.45
CA GLN A 317 -14.99 8.39 -21.74
C GLN A 317 -15.43 6.93 -21.54
N ILE A 318 -14.89 6.26 -20.53
CA ILE A 318 -15.31 4.91 -20.14
C ILE A 318 -16.78 4.85 -19.77
N ALA A 319 -17.22 5.77 -18.90
CA ALA A 319 -18.61 5.88 -18.51
C ALA A 319 -19.54 6.10 -19.71
N THR A 320 -19.10 6.92 -20.70
CA THR A 320 -19.85 7.16 -21.94
C THR A 320 -19.87 5.94 -22.84
N GLN A 321 -18.72 5.30 -23.04
CA GLN A 321 -18.56 4.13 -23.91
C GLN A 321 -19.39 2.95 -23.41
N PHE A 322 -19.42 2.74 -22.11
CA PHE A 322 -20.15 1.64 -21.48
C PHE A 322 -21.49 2.06 -20.86
N SER A 323 -22.00 3.26 -21.20
CA SER A 323 -23.30 3.75 -20.74
C SER A 323 -24.46 2.81 -21.09
N GLY A 324 -24.35 2.04 -22.19
CA GLY A 324 -25.34 1.03 -22.58
C GLY A 324 -25.50 -0.10 -21.56
N LEU A 325 -24.51 -0.33 -20.71
CA LEU A 325 -24.59 -1.33 -19.64
C LEU A 325 -25.59 -0.97 -18.54
N SER A 326 -25.95 0.30 -18.43
CA SER A 326 -26.99 0.77 -17.50
C SER A 326 -28.35 0.15 -17.76
N ALA A 327 -28.63 -0.23 -19.01
CA ALA A 327 -29.84 -0.97 -19.37
C ALA A 327 -29.90 -2.38 -18.76
N LEU A 328 -28.76 -2.94 -18.39
CA LEU A 328 -28.62 -4.21 -17.68
C LEU A 328 -28.47 -4.04 -16.15
N GLY A 329 -28.65 -2.83 -15.66
CA GLY A 329 -28.46 -2.51 -14.26
C GLY A 329 -26.98 -2.46 -13.80
N ILE A 330 -26.05 -2.46 -14.75
CA ILE A 330 -24.60 -2.44 -14.48
C ILE A 330 -24.07 -1.06 -14.82
N THR A 331 -23.45 -0.40 -13.86
CA THR A 331 -22.88 0.92 -14.08
C THR A 331 -21.37 0.91 -14.05
N VAL A 332 -20.80 1.62 -15.00
CA VAL A 332 -19.36 1.79 -15.14
C VAL A 332 -19.10 3.29 -15.15
N ASN A 333 -18.57 3.81 -14.06
CA ASN A 333 -18.21 5.21 -13.92
C ASN A 333 -16.71 5.45 -14.11
N THR A 334 -15.92 4.48 -13.73
CA THR A 334 -14.47 4.52 -13.75
C THR A 334 -13.91 3.21 -14.29
N ALA A 335 -12.63 3.21 -14.58
CA ALA A 335 -11.93 2.00 -14.98
C ALA A 335 -11.97 0.87 -13.93
N ASP A 336 -12.09 1.22 -12.66
CA ASP A 336 -12.14 0.25 -11.55
C ASP A 336 -13.46 -0.53 -11.50
N ASP A 337 -14.51 0.02 -12.12
CA ASP A 337 -15.82 -0.62 -12.17
C ASP A 337 -15.90 -1.73 -13.25
N LEU A 338 -14.98 -1.69 -14.23
CA LEU A 338 -15.00 -2.62 -15.37
C LEU A 338 -14.89 -4.10 -14.97
N PRO A 339 -14.01 -4.51 -14.05
CA PRO A 339 -13.96 -5.91 -13.62
C PRO A 339 -15.24 -6.38 -12.93
N ALA A 340 -15.84 -5.47 -12.13
CA ALA A 340 -17.13 -5.76 -11.49
C ALA A 340 -18.25 -5.88 -12.52
N ALA A 341 -18.24 -4.99 -13.52
CA ALA A 341 -19.20 -5.05 -14.64
C ALA A 341 -19.03 -6.33 -15.45
N ALA A 342 -17.79 -6.74 -15.76
CA ALA A 342 -17.52 -7.99 -16.45
C ALA A 342 -18.02 -9.22 -15.67
N SER A 343 -17.79 -9.20 -14.37
CA SER A 343 -18.27 -10.27 -13.48
C SER A 343 -19.79 -10.34 -13.42
N ALA A 344 -20.46 -9.19 -13.34
CA ALA A 344 -21.92 -9.12 -13.34
C ALA A 344 -22.53 -9.64 -14.65
N ILE A 345 -21.93 -9.29 -15.79
CA ILE A 345 -22.36 -9.81 -17.12
C ILE A 345 -22.16 -11.32 -17.21
N ALA A 346 -20.98 -11.80 -16.76
CA ALA A 346 -20.70 -13.25 -16.78
C ALA A 346 -21.73 -14.02 -15.93
N GLN A 347 -22.15 -13.47 -14.79
CA GLN A 347 -23.19 -14.10 -13.98
C GLN A 347 -24.57 -14.09 -14.63
N THR A 348 -24.93 -12.96 -15.24
CA THR A 348 -26.21 -12.87 -15.98
C THR A 348 -26.22 -13.88 -17.14
N LEU A 349 -25.07 -14.06 -17.81
CA LEU A 349 -24.89 -15.08 -18.84
C LEU A 349 -25.08 -16.51 -18.31
N ILE A 350 -24.56 -16.80 -17.10
CA ILE A 350 -24.76 -18.10 -16.45
C ILE A 350 -26.24 -18.32 -16.17
N GLN A 351 -26.96 -17.32 -15.69
CA GLN A 351 -28.39 -17.41 -15.42
C GLN A 351 -29.19 -17.62 -16.70
N VAL A 352 -28.88 -16.89 -17.77
CA VAL A 352 -29.52 -17.05 -19.08
C VAL A 352 -29.22 -18.43 -19.65
N ASN A 353 -27.98 -18.92 -19.57
CA ASN A 353 -27.62 -20.27 -20.02
C ASN A 353 -28.38 -21.36 -19.24
N THR A 354 -28.49 -21.18 -17.91
CA THR A 354 -29.28 -22.11 -17.09
C THR A 354 -30.77 -22.11 -17.53
N GLY A 355 -31.33 -20.93 -17.83
CA GLY A 355 -32.68 -20.79 -18.36
C GLY A 355 -32.84 -21.50 -19.73
N ILE A 356 -31.85 -21.37 -20.62
CA ILE A 356 -31.83 -22.03 -21.90
C ILE A 356 -31.80 -23.56 -21.73
N GLU A 357 -30.95 -24.09 -20.85
CA GLU A 357 -30.88 -25.54 -20.57
C GLU A 357 -32.21 -26.07 -20.01
N GLN A 358 -32.87 -25.31 -19.14
CA GLN A 358 -34.17 -25.66 -18.61
C GLN A 358 -35.24 -25.68 -19.70
N CYS A 359 -35.24 -24.69 -20.61
CA CYS A 359 -36.16 -24.67 -21.75
C CYS A 359 -35.90 -25.83 -22.71
N GLN A 360 -34.63 -26.12 -23.02
CA GLN A 360 -34.25 -27.23 -23.87
C GLN A 360 -34.64 -28.58 -23.27
N SER A 361 -34.39 -28.79 -21.99
CA SER A 361 -34.84 -29.99 -21.27
C SER A 361 -36.37 -30.14 -21.26
N GLY A 362 -37.08 -29.01 -21.14
CA GLY A 362 -38.53 -28.99 -21.27
C GLY A 362 -39.06 -29.41 -22.66
N LEU A 363 -38.40 -28.89 -23.72
CA LEU A 363 -38.73 -29.23 -25.11
C LEU A 363 -38.44 -30.70 -25.44
N ASP A 364 -37.31 -31.26 -24.97
CA ASP A 364 -36.99 -32.67 -25.14
C ASP A 364 -38.04 -33.58 -24.51
N ARG A 365 -38.54 -33.20 -23.34
CA ARG A 365 -39.62 -33.92 -22.65
C ARG A 365 -40.95 -33.86 -23.39
N ILE A 366 -41.27 -32.70 -23.96
CA ILE A 366 -42.49 -32.55 -24.79
C ILE A 366 -42.36 -33.39 -26.09
N ALA A 367 -41.16 -33.35 -26.73
CA ALA A 367 -40.94 -34.15 -27.94
C ALA A 367 -41.06 -35.67 -27.69
N GLN A 368 -40.58 -36.12 -26.52
CA GLN A 368 -40.78 -37.53 -26.08
C GLN A 368 -42.24 -37.84 -25.84
N GLY A 369 -42.97 -36.90 -25.20
CA GLY A 369 -44.42 -37.04 -24.97
C GLY A 369 -45.22 -37.06 -26.28
N GLU A 370 -44.87 -36.19 -27.28
CA GLU A 370 -45.50 -36.20 -28.60
C GLU A 370 -45.30 -37.53 -29.34
N THR A 371 -44.07 -38.05 -29.25
CA THR A 371 -43.76 -39.35 -29.91
C THR A 371 -44.57 -40.48 -29.30
N ALA A 372 -44.57 -40.54 -27.93
CA ALA A 372 -45.35 -41.58 -27.25
C ALA A 372 -46.87 -41.49 -27.52
N LEU A 373 -47.36 -40.22 -27.64
CA LEU A 373 -48.77 -39.97 -27.93
C LEU A 373 -49.12 -40.29 -29.37
N LEU A 374 -48.20 -40.04 -30.33
CA LEU A 374 -48.33 -40.38 -31.71
C LEU A 374 -48.38 -41.90 -31.88
N ASP A 375 -47.49 -42.66 -31.22
CA ASP A 375 -47.43 -44.10 -31.22
C ASP A 375 -48.71 -44.70 -30.63
N ALA A 376 -49.25 -44.14 -29.55
CA ALA A 376 -50.48 -44.58 -28.95
C ALA A 376 -51.71 -44.33 -29.90
N TYR A 377 -51.68 -43.13 -30.57
CA TYR A 377 -52.76 -42.76 -31.53
C TYR A 377 -52.75 -43.63 -32.80
N ASP A 378 -51.58 -43.92 -33.36
CA ASP A 378 -51.43 -44.75 -34.56
C ASP A 378 -51.81 -46.20 -34.27
N ASN A 379 -51.46 -46.74 -33.10
CA ASN A 379 -51.85 -48.06 -32.66
C ASN A 379 -53.36 -48.17 -32.46
N LEU A 380 -54.00 -47.22 -31.84
CA LEU A 380 -55.46 -47.20 -31.60
C LEU A 380 -56.21 -47.00 -32.91
N ASN A 381 -55.68 -46.14 -33.80
CA ASN A 381 -56.29 -45.88 -35.13
C ASN A 381 -56.20 -47.10 -36.06
N SER A 382 -55.05 -47.81 -36.00
CA SER A 382 -54.87 -49.08 -36.74
C SER A 382 -55.78 -50.13 -36.20
N GLN A 383 -56.04 -50.20 -34.88
CA GLN A 383 -56.99 -51.16 -34.32
C GLN A 383 -58.47 -50.88 -34.64
N ALA A 384 -58.82 -49.56 -34.74
CA ALA A 384 -60.11 -49.14 -35.18
C ALA A 384 -60.42 -49.60 -36.66
N ALA A 385 -59.41 -49.63 -37.44
CA ALA A 385 -59.47 -50.12 -38.84
C ALA A 385 -59.51 -51.68 -38.97
N ILE A 386 -58.97 -52.41 -37.99
CA ILE A 386 -58.80 -53.86 -37.97
C ILE A 386 -59.93 -54.54 -37.11
N SER A 387 -60.73 -53.75 -36.45
CA SER A 387 -61.70 -54.20 -35.44
C SER A 387 -62.75 -55.15 -35.79
N SER A 388 -62.67 -55.81 -36.91
CA SER A 388 -63.64 -56.86 -37.22
C SER A 388 -63.12 -58.34 -37.08
N ILE A 389 -61.88 -58.56 -36.60
CA ILE A 389 -61.38 -59.92 -36.72
C ILE A 389 -60.91 -60.67 -35.44
N SER A 390 -60.72 -60.06 -34.29
CA SER A 390 -60.57 -60.90 -33.12
C SER A 390 -60.36 -60.16 -31.75
N ILE A 391 -61.31 -60.39 -30.84
CA ILE A 391 -61.29 -59.90 -29.44
C ILE A 391 -60.11 -60.46 -28.65
N GLY A 392 -59.56 -61.62 -29.05
CA GLY A 392 -58.40 -62.22 -28.39
C GLY A 392 -57.06 -61.53 -28.65
N GLN A 393 -56.84 -60.92 -29.80
CA GLN A 393 -55.63 -60.16 -30.14
C GLN A 393 -55.71 -58.77 -29.54
N GLN A 394 -56.91 -58.24 -29.34
CA GLN A 394 -57.09 -56.85 -28.79
C GLN A 394 -56.65 -56.75 -27.33
N SER A 395 -56.85 -57.79 -26.53
CA SER A 395 -56.41 -57.77 -25.10
C SER A 395 -54.90 -57.73 -24.95
N ALA A 396 -54.15 -58.41 -25.79
CA ALA A 396 -52.66 -58.42 -25.79
C ALA A 396 -52.09 -57.06 -26.25
N GLN A 397 -52.82 -56.39 -27.18
CA GLN A 397 -52.36 -55.05 -27.66
C GLN A 397 -52.63 -53.92 -26.67
N LEU A 398 -53.73 -54.02 -25.89
CA LEU A 398 -54.03 -53.09 -24.81
C LEU A 398 -53.08 -53.24 -23.63
N ALA A 399 -52.62 -54.48 -23.32
CA ALA A 399 -51.54 -54.68 -22.35
C ALA A 399 -50.25 -54.01 -22.74
N THR A 400 -49.95 -53.97 -24.04
CA THR A 400 -48.75 -53.23 -24.55
C THR A 400 -48.91 -51.75 -24.43
N ALA A 401 -50.09 -51.17 -24.63
CA ALA A 401 -50.40 -49.77 -24.46
C ALA A 401 -50.31 -49.34 -22.95
N ALA A 402 -50.76 -50.22 -22.06
CA ALA A 402 -50.62 -50.01 -20.60
C ALA A 402 -49.17 -50.02 -20.11
N ALA A 403 -48.35 -50.89 -20.71
CA ALA A 403 -46.91 -50.91 -20.41
C ALA A 403 -46.20 -49.67 -20.94
N SER A 404 -46.61 -49.12 -22.08
CA SER A 404 -46.11 -47.84 -22.63
C SER A 404 -46.51 -46.67 -21.74
N LEU A 405 -47.71 -46.65 -21.19
CA LEU A 405 -48.17 -45.62 -20.27
C LEU A 405 -47.44 -45.69 -18.91
N ASP A 406 -47.11 -46.89 -18.43
CA ASP A 406 -46.29 -47.08 -17.21
C ASP A 406 -44.84 -46.55 -17.42
N SER A 407 -44.28 -46.74 -18.62
CA SER A 407 -42.98 -46.16 -18.99
C SER A 407 -43.05 -44.63 -18.99
N SER A 408 -44.10 -44.02 -19.51
CA SER A 408 -44.30 -42.58 -19.51
C SER A 408 -44.51 -42.01 -18.10
N LYS A 409 -45.15 -42.77 -17.19
CA LYS A 409 -45.25 -42.40 -15.77
C LYS A 409 -43.88 -42.40 -15.10
N LYS A 410 -43.02 -43.38 -15.37
CA LYS A 410 -41.65 -43.43 -14.83
C LYS A 410 -40.79 -42.28 -15.34
N GLU A 411 -40.97 -41.87 -16.57
CA GLU A 411 -40.26 -40.73 -17.18
C GLU A 411 -40.72 -39.40 -16.66
N LEU A 412 -42.03 -39.27 -16.32
CA LEU A 412 -42.60 -38.13 -15.64
C LEU A 412 -42.02 -37.99 -14.19
N GLU A 413 -41.88 -39.10 -13.44
CA GLU A 413 -41.26 -39.11 -12.11
C GLU A 413 -39.79 -38.70 -12.20
N LYS A 414 -39.01 -39.27 -13.13
CA LYS A 414 -37.64 -38.86 -13.34
C LYS A 414 -37.53 -37.36 -13.66
N SER A 415 -38.40 -36.84 -14.48
CA SER A 415 -38.43 -35.44 -14.84
C SER A 415 -38.85 -34.52 -13.68
N LYS A 416 -39.63 -35.04 -12.73
CA LYS A 416 -39.95 -34.39 -11.49
C LYS A 416 -38.70 -34.27 -10.60
N ASP A 417 -37.94 -35.37 -10.45
CA ASP A 417 -36.72 -35.43 -9.67
C ASP A 417 -35.68 -34.46 -10.25
N ASP A 418 -35.46 -34.48 -11.56
CA ASP A 418 -34.57 -33.54 -12.26
C ASP A 418 -34.96 -32.06 -12.07
N ALA A 419 -36.28 -31.77 -12.00
CA ALA A 419 -36.78 -30.42 -11.79
C ALA A 419 -36.59 -29.99 -10.32
N LEU A 420 -36.77 -30.90 -9.37
CA LEU A 420 -36.52 -30.66 -7.95
C LEU A 420 -35.04 -30.38 -7.66
N ASP A 421 -34.15 -31.18 -8.27
CA ASP A 421 -32.70 -30.97 -8.13
C ASP A 421 -32.26 -29.60 -8.67
N LYS A 422 -32.77 -29.20 -9.83
CA LYS A 422 -32.46 -27.88 -10.45
C LYS A 422 -33.08 -26.67 -9.75
N SER A 423 -34.16 -26.88 -9.01
CA SER A 423 -34.81 -25.81 -8.22
C SER A 423 -34.26 -25.67 -6.81
N ASN A 424 -33.27 -26.47 -6.43
CA ASN A 424 -32.67 -26.46 -5.12
C ASN A 424 -31.81 -25.20 -4.92
N LEU A 425 -32.25 -24.33 -4.04
CA LEU A 425 -31.57 -23.07 -3.73
C LEU A 425 -30.13 -23.27 -3.21
N ASN A 426 -29.84 -24.39 -2.53
CA ASN A 426 -28.50 -24.67 -2.02
C ASN A 426 -27.45 -24.82 -3.15
N ALA A 427 -27.87 -25.16 -4.36
CA ALA A 427 -27.00 -25.29 -5.51
C ALA A 427 -26.77 -23.96 -6.25
N VAL A 428 -27.66 -22.97 -6.08
CA VAL A 428 -27.65 -21.70 -6.82
C VAL A 428 -27.22 -20.54 -5.96
N LEU A 429 -27.63 -20.53 -4.68
CA LEU A 429 -27.29 -19.48 -3.71
C LEU A 429 -26.02 -19.89 -2.95
N THR A 430 -24.87 -19.46 -3.44
CA THR A 430 -23.60 -19.48 -2.71
C THR A 430 -23.35 -18.11 -2.11
N ILE A 431 -22.45 -18.00 -1.11
CA ILE A 431 -22.02 -16.72 -0.53
C ILE A 431 -21.48 -15.81 -1.64
N ASP A 432 -20.68 -16.34 -2.55
CA ASP A 432 -20.10 -15.58 -3.66
C ASP A 432 -21.18 -15.04 -4.63
N SER A 433 -22.17 -15.88 -5.00
CA SER A 433 -23.27 -15.45 -5.89
C SER A 433 -24.14 -14.39 -5.22
N LEU A 434 -24.37 -14.50 -3.90
CA LEU A 434 -25.12 -13.50 -3.14
C LEU A 434 -24.32 -12.19 -3.06
N SER A 435 -23.03 -12.25 -2.72
CA SER A 435 -22.15 -11.08 -2.66
C SER A 435 -22.11 -10.33 -3.99
N GLN A 436 -21.89 -11.03 -5.09
CA GLN A 436 -21.83 -10.43 -6.42
C GLN A 436 -23.17 -9.80 -6.82
N LEU A 437 -24.29 -10.40 -6.46
CA LEU A 437 -25.61 -9.86 -6.73
C LEU A 437 -25.89 -8.58 -5.94
N LEU A 438 -25.48 -8.55 -4.66
CA LEU A 438 -25.61 -7.39 -3.80
C LEU A 438 -24.78 -6.22 -4.33
N VAL A 439 -23.54 -6.46 -4.71
CA VAL A 439 -22.66 -5.45 -5.32
C VAL A 439 -23.25 -4.92 -6.63
N ALA A 440 -23.81 -5.81 -7.47
CA ALA A 440 -24.38 -5.43 -8.75
C ALA A 440 -25.69 -4.60 -8.62
N GLN A 441 -26.40 -4.72 -7.53
CA GLN A 441 -27.66 -3.99 -7.30
C GLN A 441 -27.48 -2.72 -6.46
N ASN A 442 -26.35 -2.57 -5.76
CA ASN A 442 -26.03 -1.36 -4.99
C ASN A 442 -25.25 -0.36 -5.84
N PHE A 443 -25.97 0.44 -6.62
CA PHE A 443 -25.32 1.46 -7.45
C PHE A 443 -26.24 2.67 -7.69
N ASP A 444 -25.64 3.85 -7.79
CA ASP A 444 -26.27 5.10 -8.23
C ASP A 444 -25.39 5.74 -9.32
N MET A 445 -25.96 6.00 -10.49
CA MET A 445 -25.24 6.57 -11.61
C MET A 445 -26.02 7.69 -12.30
N PRO A 446 -25.37 8.84 -12.55
CA PRO A 446 -25.98 9.87 -13.39
C PRO A 446 -26.11 9.35 -14.84
N ALA A 447 -27.34 9.21 -15.31
CA ALA A 447 -27.68 8.75 -16.66
C ALA A 447 -27.72 9.89 -17.69
N GLY A 448 -27.44 11.13 -17.28
CA GLY A 448 -27.40 12.30 -18.13
C GLY A 448 -28.28 13.44 -17.60
N TYR A 449 -28.56 14.41 -18.45
CA TYR A 449 -29.34 15.59 -18.09
C TYR A 449 -30.63 15.67 -18.90
N VAL A 450 -31.73 16.03 -18.24
CA VAL A 450 -32.98 16.38 -18.89
C VAL A 450 -33.20 17.87 -18.72
N ASN A 451 -33.50 18.57 -19.79
CA ASN A 451 -33.80 19.99 -19.78
C ASN A 451 -35.32 20.18 -19.64
N ASP A 452 -35.73 20.98 -18.66
CA ASP A 452 -37.11 21.45 -18.55
C ASP A 452 -37.41 22.53 -19.64
N SER A 453 -38.67 22.75 -19.91
CA SER A 453 -39.15 23.80 -20.83
C SER A 453 -38.65 25.21 -20.52
N ASN A 454 -38.18 25.45 -19.29
CA ASN A 454 -37.58 26.70 -18.81
C ASN A 454 -36.04 26.75 -18.93
N GLY A 455 -35.40 25.71 -19.49
CA GLY A 455 -33.95 25.65 -19.64
C GLY A 455 -33.19 25.17 -18.38
N THR A 456 -33.90 24.73 -17.35
CA THR A 456 -33.30 24.15 -16.14
C THR A 456 -32.86 22.71 -16.44
N GLN A 457 -31.60 22.40 -16.12
CA GLN A 457 -31.05 21.05 -16.27
C GLN A 457 -31.27 20.26 -14.98
N TYR A 458 -31.85 19.09 -15.12
CA TYR A 458 -31.98 18.09 -14.05
C TYR A 458 -31.05 16.90 -14.36
N ILE A 459 -30.32 16.46 -13.35
CA ILE A 459 -29.56 15.23 -13.44
C ILE A 459 -30.52 14.06 -13.32
N VAL A 460 -30.49 13.15 -14.28
CA VAL A 460 -31.20 11.87 -14.19
C VAL A 460 -30.24 10.86 -13.59
N GLN A 461 -30.61 10.31 -12.45
CA GLN A 461 -29.91 9.21 -11.79
C GLN A 461 -30.62 7.90 -12.14
N VAL A 462 -29.84 6.84 -12.33
CA VAL A 462 -30.32 5.46 -12.55
C VAL A 462 -29.62 4.55 -11.56
N GLY A 463 -30.41 3.78 -10.85
CA GLY A 463 -29.99 2.91 -9.77
C GLY A 463 -30.54 3.44 -8.44
N ASP A 464 -30.45 2.60 -7.43
CA ASP A 464 -30.73 2.95 -6.04
C ASP A 464 -29.58 2.39 -5.20
N GLU A 465 -28.98 3.25 -4.37
CA GLU A 465 -28.09 2.80 -3.30
C GLU A 465 -28.91 2.21 -2.17
N ILE A 466 -28.42 1.11 -1.62
CA ILE A 466 -28.99 0.50 -0.42
C ILE A 466 -28.64 1.42 0.77
N LYS A 467 -29.64 2.03 1.39
CA LYS A 467 -29.46 3.02 2.47
C LYS A 467 -29.90 2.53 3.84
N SER A 468 -30.58 1.40 3.88
CA SER A 468 -31.08 0.83 5.13
C SER A 468 -31.04 -0.70 5.13
N ILE A 469 -31.10 -1.28 6.33
CA ILE A 469 -31.26 -2.73 6.51
C ILE A 469 -32.55 -3.21 5.83
N ASP A 470 -33.62 -2.39 5.88
CA ASP A 470 -34.88 -2.73 5.27
C ASP A 470 -34.81 -2.79 3.74
N ASP A 471 -34.06 -1.89 3.11
CA ASP A 471 -33.83 -1.94 1.66
C ASP A 471 -33.10 -3.22 1.26
N LEU A 472 -32.06 -3.59 2.03
CA LEU A 472 -31.26 -4.79 1.79
C LEU A 472 -32.09 -6.06 2.05
N THR A 473 -32.86 -6.09 3.14
CA THR A 473 -33.69 -7.24 3.51
C THR A 473 -34.77 -7.52 2.45
N ASN A 474 -35.35 -6.46 1.88
CA ASN A 474 -36.39 -6.54 0.86
C ASN A 474 -35.85 -6.60 -0.58
N LEU A 475 -34.54 -6.63 -0.75
CA LEU A 475 -33.92 -6.71 -2.06
C LEU A 475 -34.27 -8.06 -2.75
N VAL A 476 -34.78 -8.01 -3.99
CA VAL A 476 -35.17 -9.20 -4.74
C VAL A 476 -33.94 -9.90 -5.29
N LEU A 477 -33.69 -11.12 -4.83
CA LEU A 477 -32.59 -11.97 -5.34
C LEU A 477 -32.97 -12.66 -6.65
N MET A 478 -34.16 -13.26 -6.68
CA MET A 478 -34.68 -13.95 -7.86
C MET A 478 -36.18 -14.10 -7.86
N ASP A 479 -36.76 -14.15 -9.04
CA ASP A 479 -38.18 -14.48 -9.27
C ASP A 479 -38.26 -15.76 -10.09
N MET A 480 -38.64 -16.86 -9.43
CA MET A 480 -38.74 -18.18 -10.05
C MET A 480 -39.99 -18.35 -10.94
N LYS A 481 -40.90 -17.35 -10.93
CA LYS A 481 -42.18 -17.36 -11.67
C LYS A 481 -42.98 -18.66 -11.49
N LEU A 482 -42.94 -19.23 -10.28
CA LEU A 482 -43.70 -20.40 -9.88
C LEU A 482 -44.99 -19.95 -9.19
N ASP A 483 -46.13 -20.56 -9.56
CA ASP A 483 -47.41 -20.27 -8.94
C ASP A 483 -47.36 -20.57 -7.44
N GLY A 484 -47.62 -19.54 -6.63
CA GLY A 484 -47.65 -19.65 -5.17
C GLY A 484 -46.30 -19.39 -4.49
N ILE A 485 -45.22 -19.06 -5.26
CA ILE A 485 -43.94 -18.60 -4.76
C ILE A 485 -43.77 -17.14 -5.11
N ALA A 486 -43.65 -16.29 -4.07
CA ALA A 486 -43.30 -14.87 -4.25
C ALA A 486 -41.85 -14.71 -4.70
N PRO A 487 -41.47 -13.59 -5.29
CA PRO A 487 -40.06 -13.26 -5.48
C PRO A 487 -39.28 -13.45 -4.17
N ILE A 488 -38.10 -14.05 -4.29
CA ILE A 488 -37.25 -14.38 -3.13
C ILE A 488 -36.42 -13.14 -2.83
N HIS A 489 -36.47 -12.66 -1.59
CA HIS A 489 -35.70 -11.54 -1.08
C HIS A 489 -34.50 -11.99 -0.26
N VAL A 490 -33.56 -11.09 0.00
CA VAL A 490 -32.37 -11.35 0.87
C VAL A 490 -32.84 -11.85 2.23
N GLY A 491 -33.81 -11.20 2.86
CA GLY A 491 -34.37 -11.59 4.15
C GLY A 491 -34.99 -12.97 4.23
N ASP A 492 -35.36 -13.56 3.07
CA ASP A 492 -35.92 -14.93 3.00
C ASP A 492 -34.86 -16.03 3.07
N VAL A 493 -33.57 -15.68 2.84
CA VAL A 493 -32.45 -16.63 2.78
C VAL A 493 -31.31 -16.30 3.72
N ALA A 494 -31.28 -15.07 4.23
CA ALA A 494 -30.22 -14.59 5.11
C ALA A 494 -30.80 -13.81 6.32
N ASP A 495 -29.96 -13.68 7.34
CA ASP A 495 -30.17 -12.72 8.43
C ASP A 495 -29.31 -11.49 8.14
N VAL A 496 -29.92 -10.32 8.25
CA VAL A 496 -29.27 -9.03 7.97
C VAL A 496 -29.23 -8.25 9.27
N GLU A 497 -28.03 -8.00 9.75
CA GLU A 497 -27.80 -7.32 11.04
C GLU A 497 -26.80 -6.18 10.86
N MET A 498 -27.00 -5.09 11.59
CA MET A 498 -25.99 -4.04 11.70
C MET A 498 -24.91 -4.51 12.66
N THR A 499 -23.67 -4.48 12.22
CA THR A 499 -22.50 -4.75 13.03
C THR A 499 -21.47 -3.64 12.80
N ASP A 500 -20.31 -3.75 13.38
CA ASP A 500 -19.20 -2.86 13.16
C ASP A 500 -17.90 -3.69 12.96
N ASN A 501 -16.82 -3.00 12.60
CA ASN A 501 -15.51 -3.60 12.38
C ASN A 501 -14.66 -3.69 13.68
N SER A 502 -15.28 -3.69 14.85
CA SER A 502 -14.55 -3.72 16.13
C SER A 502 -13.70 -4.98 16.32
N ASP A 503 -14.03 -6.07 15.60
CA ASP A 503 -13.25 -7.32 15.59
C ASP A 503 -12.03 -7.25 14.65
N GLU A 504 -11.87 -6.18 13.86
CA GLU A 504 -10.80 -6.02 12.87
C GLU A 504 -9.87 -4.83 13.16
N THR A 505 -10.29 -3.92 14.03
CA THR A 505 -9.55 -2.70 14.33
C THR A 505 -9.56 -2.38 15.82
N TYR A 506 -8.38 -2.03 16.32
CA TYR A 506 -8.16 -1.71 17.72
C TYR A 506 -7.30 -0.45 17.83
N ALA A 507 -7.79 0.54 18.56
CA ALA A 507 -7.01 1.70 18.97
C ALA A 507 -7.50 2.19 20.35
N ILE A 508 -6.56 2.32 21.26
CA ILE A 508 -6.78 2.79 22.63
C ILE A 508 -5.71 3.81 23.00
N VAL A 509 -6.13 4.85 23.72
CA VAL A 509 -5.25 5.89 24.24
C VAL A 509 -5.48 6.00 25.74
N ASN A 510 -4.46 5.75 26.55
CA ASN A 510 -4.53 5.76 28.01
C ASN A 510 -5.70 4.92 28.60
N GLY A 511 -6.01 3.79 27.94
CA GLY A 511 -7.10 2.91 28.32
C GLY A 511 -8.50 3.33 27.84
N ASN A 512 -8.63 4.46 27.13
CA ASN A 512 -9.87 4.91 26.53
C ASN A 512 -9.90 4.59 25.03
N PRO A 513 -11.08 4.31 24.44
CA PRO A 513 -11.22 4.20 23.00
C PRO A 513 -10.79 5.48 22.31
N GLY A 514 -9.92 5.37 21.32
CA GLY A 514 -9.45 6.51 20.53
C GLY A 514 -9.26 6.12 19.08
N ILE A 515 -8.85 7.07 18.26
CA ILE A 515 -8.47 6.86 16.87
C ILE A 515 -7.02 7.32 16.69
N MET A 516 -6.26 6.52 15.98
CA MET A 516 -4.87 6.82 15.67
C MET A 516 -4.77 7.37 14.26
N LEU A 517 -4.24 8.57 14.11
CA LEU A 517 -3.96 9.20 12.81
C LEU A 517 -2.48 9.06 12.48
N SER A 518 -2.19 8.49 11.34
CA SER A 518 -0.85 8.44 10.74
C SER A 518 -0.80 9.40 9.57
N MET A 519 0.14 10.34 9.59
CA MET A 519 0.27 11.41 8.59
C MET A 519 1.53 11.21 7.76
N GLU A 520 1.38 11.19 6.46
CA GLU A 520 2.46 11.01 5.50
C GLU A 520 2.74 12.33 4.77
N LYS A 521 4.01 12.60 4.46
CA LYS A 521 4.38 13.81 3.72
C LYS A 521 4.38 13.60 2.21
N GLN A 522 4.14 14.65 1.47
CA GLN A 522 4.37 14.69 0.03
C GLN A 522 5.87 14.69 -0.27
N THR A 523 6.27 13.90 -1.28
CA THR A 523 7.66 13.88 -1.75
C THR A 523 8.12 15.28 -2.17
N GLY A 524 9.32 15.67 -1.74
CA GLY A 524 9.90 16.98 -2.02
C GLY A 524 9.56 18.08 -1.01
N TYR A 525 8.73 17.81 0.00
CA TYR A 525 8.53 18.71 1.13
C TYR A 525 9.47 18.36 2.28
N SER A 526 9.86 19.38 3.06
CA SER A 526 10.67 19.22 4.27
C SER A 526 9.85 18.56 5.37
N THR A 527 10.36 17.50 5.96
CA THR A 527 9.71 16.80 7.08
C THR A 527 9.53 17.75 8.27
N GLY A 528 10.56 18.55 8.61
CA GLY A 528 10.48 19.52 9.69
C GLY A 528 9.37 20.56 9.48
N ASP A 529 9.33 21.17 8.27
CA ASP A 529 8.33 22.22 7.99
C ASP A 529 6.89 21.65 7.97
N VAL A 530 6.70 20.41 7.48
CA VAL A 530 5.37 19.78 7.44
C VAL A 530 4.92 19.42 8.85
N THR A 531 5.80 18.89 9.69
CA THR A 531 5.46 18.56 11.09
C THR A 531 5.14 19.80 11.91
N ASP A 532 5.84 20.92 11.69
CA ASP A 532 5.52 22.19 12.35
C ASP A 532 4.13 22.71 11.96
N ARG A 533 3.81 22.67 10.64
CA ARG A 533 2.47 23.05 10.15
C ARG A 533 1.38 22.13 10.70
N LEU A 534 1.68 20.82 10.83
CA LEU A 534 0.75 19.84 11.40
C LEU A 534 0.49 20.14 12.89
N LEU A 535 1.52 20.45 13.67
CA LEU A 535 1.37 20.86 15.07
C LEU A 535 0.51 22.13 15.20
N ASP A 536 0.79 23.16 14.40
CA ASP A 536 0.00 24.39 14.38
C ASP A 536 -1.46 24.12 13.97
N LYS A 537 -1.68 23.21 13.02
CA LYS A 537 -3.02 22.82 12.56
C LYS A 537 -3.78 22.04 13.63
N LEU A 538 -3.14 21.09 14.30
CA LEU A 538 -3.74 20.31 15.39
C LEU A 538 -4.12 21.23 16.57
N ASP A 539 -3.23 22.13 16.98
CA ASP A 539 -3.48 23.12 18.04
C ASP A 539 -4.64 24.07 17.69
N SER A 540 -4.78 24.43 16.40
CA SER A 540 -5.90 25.23 15.88
C SER A 540 -7.22 24.45 15.95
N LEU A 541 -7.20 23.16 15.55
CA LEU A 541 -8.39 22.29 15.54
C LEU A 541 -8.86 21.97 16.96
N GLU A 542 -7.96 21.78 17.92
CA GLU A 542 -8.32 21.65 19.33
C GLU A 542 -9.01 22.90 19.90
N LYS A 543 -8.53 24.09 19.54
CA LYS A 543 -9.15 25.35 19.95
C LYS A 543 -10.49 25.62 19.31
N GLU A 544 -10.71 25.12 18.09
CA GLU A 544 -11.96 25.26 17.33
C GLU A 544 -13.04 24.26 17.77
N ASN A 545 -12.65 23.13 18.36
CA ASN A 545 -13.54 22.03 18.74
C ASN A 545 -13.38 21.70 20.24
N ASP A 546 -14.34 22.16 21.03
CA ASP A 546 -14.34 21.92 22.47
C ASP A 546 -14.39 20.40 22.79
N GLY A 547 -13.47 19.95 23.66
CA GLY A 547 -13.37 18.54 24.09
C GLY A 547 -12.58 17.64 23.13
N LEU A 548 -12.03 18.18 22.05
CA LEU A 548 -11.08 17.45 21.19
C LEU A 548 -9.71 17.43 21.88
N HIS A 549 -9.11 16.26 21.98
CA HIS A 549 -7.73 16.06 22.44
C HIS A 549 -6.94 15.34 21.38
N THR A 550 -5.82 15.96 20.99
CA THR A 550 -4.88 15.37 20.04
C THR A 550 -3.53 15.19 20.72
N THR A 551 -3.12 13.95 20.93
CA THR A 551 -1.82 13.64 21.55
C THR A 551 -0.86 13.12 20.50
N VAL A 552 0.21 13.86 20.25
CA VAL A 552 1.23 13.47 19.29
C VAL A 552 2.11 12.39 19.91
N LEU A 553 1.98 11.15 19.46
CA LEU A 553 2.71 9.99 19.97
C LEU A 553 4.05 9.79 19.27
N MET A 554 4.14 10.15 18.00
CA MET A 554 5.37 10.12 17.22
C MET A 554 5.46 11.38 16.36
N ASN A 555 6.62 12.01 16.36
CA ASN A 555 6.92 13.18 15.53
C ASN A 555 8.37 13.12 15.05
N GLN A 556 8.56 12.85 13.76
CA GLN A 556 9.90 12.85 13.17
C GLN A 556 10.56 14.24 13.17
N GLY A 557 9.78 15.34 13.16
CA GLY A 557 10.30 16.70 13.23
C GLY A 557 11.13 16.95 14.49
N VAL A 558 10.70 16.41 15.64
CA VAL A 558 11.44 16.55 16.92
C VAL A 558 12.87 16.00 16.80
N TYR A 559 13.04 14.85 16.12
CA TYR A 559 14.37 14.27 15.91
C TYR A 559 15.22 15.12 14.96
N ILE A 560 14.60 15.65 13.91
CA ILE A 560 15.27 16.54 12.95
C ILE A 560 15.74 17.80 13.69
N ASP A 561 14.88 18.41 14.46
CA ASP A 561 15.22 19.61 15.25
C ASP A 561 16.32 19.33 16.28
N MET A 562 16.27 18.21 16.97
CA MET A 562 17.31 17.79 17.91
C MET A 562 18.67 17.64 17.21
N VAL A 563 18.68 16.96 16.05
CA VAL A 563 19.90 16.77 15.25
C VAL A 563 20.41 18.09 14.72
N VAL A 564 19.56 18.91 14.11
CA VAL A 564 19.92 20.22 13.56
C VAL A 564 20.50 21.12 14.66
N LYS A 565 19.85 21.16 15.82
CA LYS A 565 20.30 21.92 16.98
C LYS A 565 21.65 21.41 17.51
N SER A 566 21.78 20.10 17.72
CA SER A 566 23.02 19.47 18.18
C SER A 566 24.17 19.74 17.22
N VAL A 567 23.95 19.57 15.93
CA VAL A 567 24.95 19.83 14.89
C VAL A 567 25.31 21.32 14.86
N MET A 568 24.33 22.22 14.94
CA MET A 568 24.57 23.66 14.95
C MET A 568 25.37 24.09 16.22
N GLU A 569 25.02 23.55 17.37
CA GLU A 569 25.76 23.79 18.60
C GLU A 569 27.22 23.31 18.51
N ASN A 570 27.40 22.05 18.01
CA ASN A 570 28.73 21.50 17.82
C ASN A 570 29.55 22.30 16.79
N MET A 571 28.92 22.77 15.72
CA MET A 571 29.48 23.62 14.69
C MET A 571 29.97 24.96 15.28
N ILE A 572 29.15 25.61 16.11
CA ILE A 572 29.48 26.87 16.80
C ILE A 572 30.61 26.65 17.81
N VAL A 573 30.51 25.62 18.66
CA VAL A 573 31.54 25.27 19.64
C VAL A 573 32.86 24.95 18.94
N GLY A 574 32.82 24.15 17.85
CA GLY A 574 34.00 23.83 17.04
C GLY A 574 34.64 25.08 16.42
N ALA A 575 33.84 26.00 15.88
CA ALA A 575 34.32 27.24 15.33
C ALA A 575 34.94 28.15 16.40
N ILE A 576 34.30 28.27 17.57
CA ILE A 576 34.82 29.04 18.72
C ILE A 576 36.15 28.46 19.20
N LEU A 577 36.20 27.12 19.35
CA LEU A 577 37.44 26.44 19.78
C LEU A 577 38.57 26.65 18.77
N ALA A 578 38.26 26.52 17.46
CA ALA A 578 39.21 26.80 16.38
C ALA A 578 39.72 28.26 16.46
N ILE A 579 38.85 29.25 16.64
CA ILE A 579 39.23 30.67 16.81
C ILE A 579 40.08 30.84 18.07
N PHE A 580 39.74 30.20 19.17
CA PHE A 580 40.50 30.24 20.42
C PHE A 580 41.92 29.71 20.26
N VAL A 581 42.04 28.53 19.63
CA VAL A 581 43.34 27.92 19.32
C VAL A 581 44.14 28.80 18.41
N LEU A 582 43.54 29.38 17.38
CA LEU A 582 44.19 30.32 16.48
C LEU A 582 44.70 31.58 17.21
N LEU A 583 43.89 32.13 18.13
CA LEU A 583 44.27 33.29 18.93
C LEU A 583 45.45 32.95 19.84
N LEU A 584 45.47 31.73 20.40
CA LEU A 584 46.57 31.24 21.25
C LEU A 584 47.89 31.17 20.47
N PHE A 585 47.85 30.67 19.22
CA PHE A 585 49.06 30.50 18.40
C PHE A 585 49.47 31.77 17.68
N LEU A 586 48.55 32.53 17.07
CA LEU A 586 48.87 33.76 16.32
C LEU A 586 49.07 34.96 17.23
N LYS A 587 48.47 34.97 18.43
CA LYS A 587 48.52 36.08 19.43
C LYS A 587 48.26 37.48 18.84
N ASP A 588 47.66 37.54 17.66
CA ASP A 588 47.23 38.74 16.97
C ASP A 588 45.79 38.62 16.54
N ILE A 589 44.94 39.51 17.04
CA ILE A 589 43.50 39.49 16.79
C ILE A 589 43.19 39.70 15.32
N LYS A 590 44.02 40.46 14.57
CA LYS A 590 43.72 40.80 13.16
C LYS A 590 43.78 39.62 12.21
N PRO A 591 44.88 38.81 12.18
CA PRO A 591 44.91 37.57 11.38
C PRO A 591 43.83 36.59 11.82
N THR A 592 43.62 36.44 13.13
CA THR A 592 42.59 35.55 13.67
C THR A 592 41.20 35.96 13.20
N LEU A 593 40.87 37.25 13.16
CA LEU A 593 39.57 37.74 12.70
C LEU A 593 39.35 37.52 11.20
N VAL A 594 40.39 37.59 10.39
CA VAL A 594 40.32 37.26 8.97
C VAL A 594 40.00 35.77 8.73
N ILE A 595 40.69 34.90 9.50
CA ILE A 595 40.40 33.45 9.43
C ILE A 595 39.01 33.16 9.99
N ALA A 596 38.66 33.75 11.13
CA ALA A 596 37.34 33.61 11.73
C ALA A 596 36.20 33.98 10.78
N ALA A 597 36.38 35.05 9.97
CA ALA A 597 35.40 35.43 8.95
C ALA A 597 35.37 34.49 7.71
N SER A 598 36.48 33.80 7.44
CA SER A 598 36.52 32.85 6.32
C SER A 598 35.74 31.58 6.59
N ILE A 599 35.55 31.18 7.85
CA ILE A 599 34.82 29.95 8.24
C ILE A 599 33.35 30.04 7.81
N PRO A 600 32.55 31.00 8.33
CA PRO A 600 31.13 31.07 7.93
C PRO A 600 30.94 31.33 6.44
N LEU A 601 31.84 32.11 5.82
CA LEU A 601 31.80 32.37 4.40
C LEU A 601 31.97 31.08 3.57
N SER A 602 32.91 30.21 3.95
CA SER A 602 33.11 28.93 3.26
C SER A 602 31.94 27.97 3.45
N VAL A 603 31.34 27.95 4.65
CA VAL A 603 30.13 27.17 4.93
C VAL A 603 28.95 27.65 4.07
N ILE A 604 28.76 28.97 3.98
CA ILE A 604 27.69 29.54 3.14
C ILE A 604 27.89 29.17 1.67
N VAL A 605 29.12 29.22 1.15
CA VAL A 605 29.41 28.79 -0.22
C VAL A 605 29.09 27.30 -0.40
N ALA A 606 29.43 26.45 0.58
CA ALA A 606 29.14 25.03 0.53
C ALA A 606 27.61 24.77 0.52
N VAL A 607 26.84 25.45 1.36
CA VAL A 607 25.38 25.39 1.40
C VAL A 607 24.75 25.81 0.06
N VAL A 608 25.28 26.86 -0.57
CA VAL A 608 24.84 27.28 -1.91
C VAL A 608 25.10 26.16 -2.93
N LEU A 609 26.26 25.51 -2.88
CA LEU A 609 26.55 24.38 -3.79
C LEU A 609 25.66 23.17 -3.50
N MET A 610 25.39 22.86 -2.23
CA MET A 610 24.46 21.81 -1.84
C MET A 610 23.06 22.06 -2.41
N TYR A 611 22.56 23.29 -2.28
CA TYR A 611 21.27 23.70 -2.83
C TYR A 611 21.16 23.50 -4.35
N PHE A 612 22.19 23.84 -5.11
CA PHE A 612 22.20 23.67 -6.56
C PHE A 612 22.43 22.22 -7.03
N THR A 613 22.78 21.33 -6.12
CA THR A 613 22.95 19.89 -6.38
C THR A 613 21.88 19.02 -5.73
N ASP A 614 20.79 19.66 -5.25
CA ASP A 614 19.62 19.02 -4.62
C ASP A 614 19.98 18.13 -3.40
N ILE A 615 21.06 18.50 -2.68
CA ILE A 615 21.42 17.84 -1.41
C ILE A 615 20.59 18.46 -0.30
N THR A 616 19.82 17.62 0.41
CA THR A 616 18.98 18.04 1.55
C THR A 616 19.81 18.27 2.82
N LEU A 617 19.25 19.04 3.78
CA LEU A 617 19.83 19.16 5.12
C LEU A 617 19.40 17.96 5.95
N ASN A 618 20.20 16.91 5.94
CA ASN A 618 19.98 15.67 6.68
C ASN A 618 21.15 15.39 7.64
N ILE A 619 21.00 14.40 8.52
CA ILE A 619 22.01 14.05 9.53
C ILE A 619 23.39 13.77 8.87
N ILE A 620 23.39 13.19 7.69
CA ILE A 620 24.60 12.77 6.97
C ILE A 620 25.29 13.99 6.33
N SER A 621 24.53 14.82 5.60
CA SER A 621 25.06 16.04 4.97
C SER A 621 25.55 17.05 6.01
N MET A 622 24.81 17.22 7.11
CA MET A 622 25.20 18.11 8.21
C MET A 622 26.45 17.58 8.93
N SER A 623 26.60 16.27 9.13
CA SER A 623 27.84 15.67 9.64
C SER A 623 29.01 15.93 8.70
N GLY A 624 28.79 15.91 7.39
CA GLY A 624 29.77 16.35 6.38
C GLY A 624 30.17 17.81 6.53
N LEU A 625 29.21 18.71 6.80
CA LEU A 625 29.51 20.12 7.10
C LEU A 625 30.38 20.29 8.35
N VAL A 626 30.04 19.60 9.44
CA VAL A 626 30.82 19.65 10.70
C VAL A 626 32.25 19.15 10.49
N LEU A 627 32.39 17.99 9.81
CA LEU A 627 33.68 17.44 9.45
C LEU A 627 34.47 18.42 8.56
N GLY A 628 33.80 19.02 7.58
CA GLY A 628 34.37 20.03 6.69
C GLY A 628 34.88 21.26 7.45
N ILE A 629 34.15 21.76 8.45
CA ILE A 629 34.55 22.93 9.27
C ILE A 629 35.90 22.69 9.92
N GLY A 630 36.14 21.50 10.45
CA GLY A 630 37.45 21.16 11.02
C GLY A 630 38.60 21.29 10.02
N MET A 631 38.36 21.08 8.75
CA MET A 631 39.35 21.14 7.65
C MET A 631 39.37 22.51 6.95
N LEU A 632 38.28 23.31 7.03
CA LEU A 632 38.15 24.62 6.38
C LEU A 632 39.24 25.62 6.79
N VAL A 633 39.57 25.58 8.07
CA VAL A 633 40.47 26.57 8.72
C VAL A 633 41.88 26.45 8.17
N ASP A 634 42.31 25.24 7.83
CA ASP A 634 43.72 24.94 7.46
C ASP A 634 44.18 25.76 6.24
N ASN A 635 43.39 25.77 5.15
CA ASN A 635 43.72 26.55 3.95
C ASN A 635 43.91 28.03 4.24
N SER A 636 43.05 28.60 5.08
CA SER A 636 43.10 30.03 5.46
C SER A 636 44.27 30.32 6.38
N ILE A 637 44.63 29.41 7.30
CA ILE A 637 45.79 29.53 8.19
C ILE A 637 47.06 29.60 7.35
N VAL A 638 47.31 28.64 6.49
CA VAL A 638 48.51 28.55 5.65
C VAL A 638 48.69 29.82 4.83
N VAL A 639 47.62 30.35 4.23
CA VAL A 639 47.69 31.60 3.48
C VAL A 639 48.03 32.78 4.36
N ILE A 640 47.35 32.95 5.49
CA ILE A 640 47.59 34.08 6.42
C ILE A 640 48.99 34.04 7.03
N GLU A 641 49.41 32.86 7.48
CA GLU A 641 50.73 32.65 8.05
C GLU A 641 51.83 33.03 7.07
N ASN A 642 51.71 32.56 5.81
CA ASN A 642 52.70 32.93 4.78
C ASN A 642 52.67 34.42 4.43
N ILE A 643 51.49 35.05 4.36
CA ILE A 643 51.37 36.49 4.23
C ILE A 643 52.03 37.22 5.40
N TYR A 644 51.80 36.73 6.63
CA TYR A 644 52.37 37.32 7.83
C TYR A 644 53.88 37.18 7.87
N ARG A 645 54.42 36.00 7.49
CA ARG A 645 55.88 35.76 7.36
C ARG A 645 56.54 36.75 6.39
N LEU A 646 55.96 36.87 5.16
CA LEU A 646 56.49 37.79 4.17
C LEU A 646 56.41 39.27 4.64
N ARG A 647 55.36 39.58 5.43
CA ARG A 647 55.32 40.92 6.09
C ARG A 647 56.48 41.15 7.11
N GLY A 648 56.81 40.12 7.88
CA GLY A 648 57.96 40.12 8.78
C GLY A 648 59.30 40.29 8.04
N GLU A 649 59.37 39.74 6.81
CA GLU A 649 60.55 39.94 5.92
C GLU A 649 60.63 41.30 5.24
N GLY A 650 59.69 42.24 5.53
CA GLY A 650 59.73 43.60 5.05
C GLY A 650 58.97 43.90 3.75
N TYR A 651 58.24 42.92 3.19
CA TYR A 651 57.42 43.17 2.01
C TYR A 651 56.27 44.15 2.28
N SER A 652 55.87 44.94 1.30
CA SER A 652 54.68 45.80 1.44
C SER A 652 53.44 44.95 1.61
N VAL A 653 52.38 45.41 2.34
CA VAL A 653 51.16 44.64 2.65
C VAL A 653 50.53 44.03 1.42
N LYS A 654 50.36 44.80 0.36
CA LYS A 654 49.76 44.31 -0.91
C LYS A 654 50.67 43.31 -1.62
N LYS A 655 52.00 43.48 -1.60
CA LYS A 655 52.92 42.53 -2.23
C LYS A 655 52.99 41.27 -1.39
N ALA A 656 53.06 41.36 -0.06
CA ALA A 656 53.01 40.23 0.84
C ALA A 656 51.71 39.38 0.69
N ALA A 657 50.55 40.05 0.53
CA ALA A 657 49.27 39.36 0.33
C ALA A 657 49.22 38.60 -1.01
N VAL A 658 49.73 39.19 -2.11
CA VAL A 658 49.76 38.55 -3.40
C VAL A 658 50.79 37.40 -3.48
N GLU A 659 52.01 37.68 -3.06
CA GLU A 659 53.12 36.69 -3.13
C GLU A 659 52.91 35.57 -2.11
N GLY A 660 52.47 35.92 -0.91
CA GLY A 660 52.18 34.94 0.16
C GLY A 660 51.10 33.95 -0.22
N ALA A 661 50.02 34.43 -0.83
CA ALA A 661 48.98 33.53 -1.32
C ALA A 661 49.46 32.70 -2.53
N ASN A 662 50.19 33.30 -3.47
CA ASN A 662 50.67 32.59 -4.67
C ASN A 662 51.69 31.51 -4.36
N GLN A 663 52.59 31.70 -3.38
CA GLN A 663 53.60 30.73 -2.99
C GLN A 663 52.98 29.43 -2.45
N VAL A 664 51.85 29.52 -1.73
CA VAL A 664 51.20 28.39 -1.11
C VAL A 664 50.01 27.83 -1.93
N ALA A 665 49.56 28.57 -2.94
CA ALA A 665 48.38 28.21 -3.74
C ALA A 665 48.45 26.81 -4.35
N GLY A 666 49.61 26.43 -4.92
CA GLY A 666 49.81 25.10 -5.51
C GLY A 666 49.78 23.99 -4.47
N ALA A 667 50.39 24.23 -3.30
CA ALA A 667 50.39 23.23 -2.20
C ALA A 667 48.98 23.05 -1.62
N ILE A 668 48.26 24.15 -1.37
CA ILE A 668 46.89 24.12 -0.86
C ILE A 668 45.95 23.45 -1.86
N PHE A 669 46.08 23.78 -3.17
CA PHE A 669 45.28 23.10 -4.20
C PHE A 669 45.55 21.60 -4.24
N ALA A 670 46.81 21.17 -4.23
CA ALA A 670 47.17 19.75 -4.21
C ALA A 670 46.65 19.04 -2.95
N SER A 671 46.80 19.65 -1.77
CA SER A 671 46.30 19.13 -0.50
C SER A 671 44.79 19.00 -0.53
N THR A 672 44.06 20.02 -0.95
CA THR A 672 42.59 19.99 -1.06
C THR A 672 42.13 18.91 -2.05
N LEU A 673 42.80 18.80 -3.22
CA LEU A 673 42.44 17.78 -4.21
C LEU A 673 42.71 16.36 -3.67
N THR A 674 43.84 16.18 -2.96
CA THR A 674 44.16 14.89 -2.32
C THR A 674 43.11 14.50 -1.30
N THR A 675 42.68 15.45 -0.46
CA THR A 675 41.63 15.19 0.55
C THR A 675 40.29 14.86 -0.13
N VAL A 676 39.87 15.61 -1.14
CA VAL A 676 38.66 15.31 -1.91
C VAL A 676 38.74 13.93 -2.58
N SER A 677 39.93 13.54 -3.09
CA SER A 677 40.14 12.24 -3.71
C SER A 677 40.00 11.05 -2.74
N VAL A 678 40.17 11.26 -1.44
CA VAL A 678 39.93 10.23 -0.41
C VAL A 678 38.43 9.89 -0.31
N TYR A 679 37.55 10.87 -0.54
CA TYR A 679 36.11 10.68 -0.51
C TYR A 679 35.54 10.25 -1.88
N ALA A 680 36.28 10.44 -2.97
CA ALA A 680 35.80 10.10 -4.33
C ALA A 680 35.41 8.62 -4.51
N PRO A 681 36.06 7.61 -3.86
CA PRO A 681 35.64 6.22 -3.98
C PRO A 681 34.20 5.95 -3.51
N ILE A 682 33.66 6.77 -2.61
CA ILE A 682 32.27 6.63 -2.11
C ILE A 682 31.26 6.77 -3.26
N ILE A 683 31.57 7.58 -4.27
CA ILE A 683 30.70 7.77 -5.45
C ILE A 683 30.60 6.48 -6.28
N PHE A 684 31.59 5.60 -6.18
CA PHE A 684 31.68 4.34 -6.93
C PHE A 684 31.27 3.11 -6.09
N THR A 685 30.86 3.30 -4.85
CA THR A 685 30.28 2.22 -4.04
C THR A 685 28.87 1.90 -4.56
N ASP A 686 28.40 0.69 -4.28
CA ASP A 686 27.08 0.24 -4.66
C ASP A 686 26.17 0.10 -3.41
N GLY A 687 24.88 0.09 -3.59
CA GLY A 687 23.91 -0.18 -2.54
C GLY A 687 23.51 1.05 -1.72
N ILE A 688 22.83 0.79 -0.62
CA ILE A 688 22.36 1.80 0.34
C ILE A 688 23.52 2.64 0.87
N THR A 689 24.70 2.03 1.03
CA THR A 689 25.93 2.72 1.45
C THR A 689 26.27 3.91 0.57
N ARG A 690 26.10 3.77 -0.76
CA ARG A 690 26.30 4.89 -1.67
C ARG A 690 25.29 6.01 -1.41
N GLN A 691 24.01 5.67 -1.32
CA GLN A 691 22.93 6.65 -1.16
C GLN A 691 23.11 7.43 0.15
N LEU A 692 23.49 6.76 1.23
CA LEU A 692 23.75 7.40 2.52
C LEU A 692 24.98 8.30 2.48
N PHE A 693 26.11 7.84 1.94
CA PHE A 693 27.38 8.53 2.13
C PHE A 693 27.81 9.45 0.97
N VAL A 694 27.10 9.43 -0.17
CA VAL A 694 27.41 10.36 -1.27
C VAL A 694 27.18 11.82 -0.84
N ASP A 695 26.10 12.09 -0.10
CA ASP A 695 25.80 13.44 0.40
C ASP A 695 26.90 13.92 1.34
N LEU A 696 27.40 13.06 2.22
CA LEU A 696 28.57 13.36 3.08
C LEU A 696 29.79 13.68 2.24
N ALA A 697 30.11 12.82 1.27
CA ALA A 697 31.32 12.99 0.44
C ALA A 697 31.26 14.28 -0.38
N LEU A 698 30.12 14.59 -0.99
CA LEU A 698 29.92 15.80 -1.77
C LEU A 698 29.93 17.05 -0.87
N THR A 699 29.30 17.00 0.29
CA THR A 699 29.28 18.12 1.24
C THR A 699 30.68 18.45 1.72
N VAL A 700 31.49 17.43 2.08
CA VAL A 700 32.91 17.61 2.45
C VAL A 700 33.69 18.20 1.26
N ALA A 701 33.49 17.67 0.06
CA ALA A 701 34.15 18.17 -1.15
C ALA A 701 33.79 19.63 -1.44
N PHE A 702 32.52 20.01 -1.37
CA PHE A 702 32.05 21.38 -1.57
C PHE A 702 32.61 22.31 -0.50
N THR A 703 32.62 21.87 0.77
CA THR A 703 33.17 22.63 1.87
C THR A 703 34.65 22.92 1.67
N LEU A 704 35.42 21.91 1.27
CA LEU A 704 36.87 22.06 1.01
C LEU A 704 37.13 22.93 -0.24
N MET A 705 36.37 22.76 -1.30
CA MET A 705 36.49 23.60 -2.50
C MET A 705 36.11 25.05 -2.23
N ALA A 706 35.07 25.28 -1.43
CA ALA A 706 34.67 26.59 -0.96
C ALA A 706 35.81 27.25 -0.16
N SER A 707 36.41 26.50 0.78
CA SER A 707 37.55 26.97 1.58
C SER A 707 38.73 27.39 0.69
N LEU A 708 39.07 26.56 -0.30
CA LEU A 708 40.16 26.86 -1.27
C LEU A 708 39.91 28.20 -1.99
N VAL A 709 38.69 28.40 -2.51
CA VAL A 709 38.31 29.65 -3.20
C VAL A 709 38.38 30.83 -2.23
N VAL A 710 37.81 30.71 -1.04
CA VAL A 710 37.81 31.78 -0.02
C VAL A 710 39.23 32.09 0.44
N ALA A 711 40.08 31.07 0.66
CA ALA A 711 41.47 31.25 1.07
C ALA A 711 42.34 31.98 0.04
N LEU A 712 42.08 31.73 -1.26
CA LEU A 712 42.81 32.36 -2.35
C LEU A 712 42.22 33.69 -2.84
N THR A 713 41.00 34.05 -2.44
CA THR A 713 40.32 35.29 -2.85
C THR A 713 40.05 36.24 -1.70
N PHE A 714 39.22 35.84 -0.75
CA PHE A 714 38.77 36.66 0.38
C PHE A 714 39.91 36.97 1.36
N VAL A 715 40.64 35.93 1.78
CA VAL A 715 41.70 36.03 2.77
C VAL A 715 42.80 37.00 2.33
N PRO A 716 43.41 36.94 1.13
CA PRO A 716 44.42 37.90 0.68
C PRO A 716 43.83 39.30 0.49
N ALA A 717 42.59 39.44 0.04
CA ALA A 717 41.94 40.74 -0.15
C ALA A 717 41.81 41.49 1.20
N ILE A 718 41.26 40.84 2.22
CA ILE A 718 41.10 41.44 3.58
C ILE A 718 42.46 41.64 4.26
N ALA A 719 43.34 40.64 4.21
CA ALA A 719 44.68 40.75 4.76
C ALA A 719 45.45 41.95 4.23
N SER A 720 45.31 42.31 2.94
CA SER A 720 45.94 43.47 2.31
C SER A 720 45.49 44.80 2.92
N GLY A 721 44.32 44.86 3.55
CA GLY A 721 43.78 46.04 4.24
C GLY A 721 44.11 46.08 5.74
N MET A 722 44.06 44.93 6.40
CA MET A 722 44.11 44.81 7.88
C MET A 722 45.53 44.67 8.46
N LEU A 723 46.48 44.04 7.74
CA LEU A 723 47.83 43.73 8.23
C LEU A 723 48.82 44.89 7.96
N LYS A 724 48.44 46.13 8.24
CA LYS A 724 49.33 47.30 8.06
C LYS A 724 50.48 47.35 9.04
N LYS A 725 50.33 46.83 10.25
CA LYS A 725 51.39 46.73 11.28
C LYS A 725 51.48 45.30 11.76
N THR A 726 52.65 44.66 11.72
CA THR A 726 52.96 43.37 12.28
C THR A 726 53.70 43.55 13.61
N LYS A 727 53.42 42.72 14.59
CA LYS A 727 54.15 42.63 15.84
C LYS A 727 55.02 41.37 15.81
N ASP A 728 56.31 41.48 16.16
CA ASP A 728 57.19 40.34 16.41
C ASP A 728 56.77 39.68 17.75
N ILE A 729 56.07 38.56 17.64
CA ILE A 729 55.53 37.84 18.81
C ILE A 729 56.47 36.65 19.08
N LYS A 730 57.16 36.69 20.25
CA LYS A 730 57.99 35.57 20.73
C LYS A 730 57.03 34.53 21.41
N HIS A 731 57.25 33.25 21.13
CA HIS A 731 56.54 32.15 21.71
C HIS A 731 57.40 31.25 22.60
N PRO A 732 57.89 31.73 23.79
CA PRO A 732 58.86 30.98 24.59
C PRO A 732 58.39 29.61 25.06
N TRP A 733 57.03 29.39 25.15
CA TRP A 733 56.45 28.08 25.46
C TRP A 733 56.54 27.14 24.24
N PHE A 734 56.15 27.65 23.09
CA PHE A 734 56.17 26.87 21.82
C PHE A 734 57.60 26.57 21.35
N ASP A 735 58.55 27.51 21.54
CA ASP A 735 59.95 27.29 21.25
C ASP A 735 60.49 26.14 22.11
N ARG A 736 60.13 26.09 23.41
CA ARG A 736 60.55 25.04 24.33
C ARG A 736 59.92 23.67 23.93
N PHE A 737 58.65 23.68 23.46
CA PHE A 737 57.98 22.50 22.95
C PHE A 737 58.65 22.01 21.65
N LYS A 738 58.97 22.92 20.73
CA LYS A 738 59.68 22.62 19.47
C LYS A 738 61.04 21.98 19.73
N ASP A 739 61.79 22.51 20.71
CA ASP A 739 63.10 21.94 21.11
C ASP A 739 62.92 20.53 21.70
N TRP A 740 61.92 20.33 22.55
CA TRP A 740 61.59 19.02 23.09
C TRP A 740 61.23 18.05 21.95
N TYR A 741 60.34 18.48 21.04
CA TYR A 741 59.93 17.67 19.87
C TYR A 741 61.15 17.33 18.98
N GLY A 742 62.03 18.28 18.75
CA GLY A 742 63.27 18.11 18.02
C GLY A 742 64.14 17.00 18.64
N ASN A 743 64.27 17.00 19.98
CA ASN A 743 64.98 15.95 20.71
C ASN A 743 64.32 14.58 20.58
N VAL A 744 62.96 14.51 20.71
CA VAL A 744 62.19 13.25 20.53
C VAL A 744 62.36 12.74 19.10
N LEU A 745 62.21 13.62 18.11
CA LEU A 745 62.41 13.27 16.70
C LEU A 745 63.83 12.75 16.44
N GLY A 746 64.84 13.36 17.05
CA GLY A 746 66.26 12.90 17.00
C GLY A 746 66.39 11.47 17.54
N ILE A 747 65.77 11.18 18.66
CA ILE A 747 65.72 9.81 19.23
C ILE A 747 64.97 8.83 18.28
N CYS A 748 63.83 9.21 17.76
CA CYS A 748 63.06 8.41 16.80
C CYS A 748 63.87 8.11 15.54
N LEU A 749 64.60 9.09 15.01
CA LEU A 749 65.48 8.93 13.85
C LEU A 749 66.72 8.06 14.14
N ARG A 750 67.16 8.04 15.40
CA ARG A 750 68.26 7.18 15.83
C ARG A 750 67.85 5.73 15.96
N PHE A 751 66.60 5.49 16.45
CA PHE A 751 66.07 4.14 16.67
C PHE A 751 64.95 3.79 15.66
N LYS A 752 65.14 4.08 14.36
CA LYS A 752 64.16 3.86 13.30
C LYS A 752 63.46 2.47 13.34
N PRO A 753 64.18 1.34 13.51
CA PRO A 753 63.52 0.03 13.54
C PRO A 753 62.57 -0.14 14.71
N VAL A 754 62.92 0.42 15.88
CA VAL A 754 62.08 0.33 17.10
C VAL A 754 60.79 1.11 16.90
N VAL A 755 60.88 2.31 16.32
CA VAL A 755 59.69 3.15 16.02
C VAL A 755 58.77 2.45 15.00
N PHE A 756 59.37 1.80 13.97
CA PHE A 756 58.61 1.07 12.97
C PHE A 756 57.90 -0.15 13.58
N ILE A 757 58.60 -0.93 14.39
CA ILE A 757 58.03 -2.09 15.10
C ILE A 757 56.95 -1.66 16.05
N ALA A 758 57.14 -0.57 16.82
CA ALA A 758 56.15 -0.02 17.72
C ALA A 758 54.87 0.42 16.96
N ALA A 759 55.03 1.08 15.79
CA ALA A 759 53.91 1.48 14.96
C ALA A 759 53.13 0.27 14.42
N VAL A 760 53.83 -0.78 13.98
CA VAL A 760 53.19 -2.03 13.49
C VAL A 760 52.48 -2.75 14.64
N VAL A 761 53.09 -2.85 15.82
CA VAL A 761 52.46 -3.48 17.00
C VAL A 761 51.21 -2.70 17.43
N LEU A 762 51.28 -1.37 17.39
CA LEU A 762 50.14 -0.53 17.71
C LEU A 762 49.01 -0.70 16.68
N LEU A 763 49.34 -0.76 15.40
CA LEU A 763 48.38 -0.99 14.31
C LEU A 763 47.70 -2.35 14.44
N VAL A 764 48.48 -3.42 14.63
CA VAL A 764 47.94 -4.79 14.79
C VAL A 764 47.16 -4.91 16.09
N GLY A 765 47.63 -4.33 17.17
CA GLY A 765 46.98 -4.33 18.47
C GLY A 765 45.64 -3.58 18.42
N SER A 766 45.58 -2.41 17.79
CA SER A 766 44.35 -1.65 17.59
C SER A 766 43.35 -2.37 16.67
N GLY A 767 43.85 -3.00 15.61
CA GLY A 767 43.04 -3.83 14.72
C GLY A 767 42.42 -5.03 15.42
N ALA A 768 43.21 -5.76 16.22
CA ALA A 768 42.74 -6.87 17.03
C ALA A 768 41.68 -6.43 18.07
N LEU A 769 41.89 -5.27 18.70
CA LEU A 769 40.97 -4.71 19.67
C LEU A 769 39.63 -4.27 19.00
N CYS A 770 39.69 -3.70 17.82
CA CYS A 770 38.53 -3.34 17.02
C CYS A 770 37.72 -4.58 16.63
N MET A 771 38.39 -5.65 16.15
CA MET A 771 37.74 -6.93 15.82
C MET A 771 37.12 -7.62 17.04
N SER A 772 37.71 -7.47 18.24
CA SER A 772 37.19 -8.10 19.46
C SER A 772 35.95 -7.38 20.04
N ARG A 773 35.74 -6.12 19.69
CA ARG A 773 34.61 -5.30 20.18
C ARG A 773 33.40 -5.34 19.28
N GLY A 774 33.54 -5.85 18.05
CA GLY A 774 32.51 -5.77 17.03
C GLY A 774 32.45 -4.38 16.38
N MET A 775 31.68 -4.29 15.30
CA MET A 775 31.42 -3.04 14.59
C MET A 775 29.91 -2.89 14.45
N THR A 776 29.37 -1.77 14.91
CA THR A 776 28.03 -1.31 14.59
C THR A 776 28.11 -0.41 13.36
N PHE A 777 27.23 -0.61 12.40
CA PHE A 777 27.22 0.18 11.16
C PHE A 777 26.77 1.63 11.43
N MET A 778 25.75 1.77 12.22
CA MET A 778 25.19 3.05 12.63
C MET A 778 24.55 2.86 14.00
N ASP A 779 25.05 3.62 14.97
CA ASP A 779 24.43 3.70 16.29
C ASP A 779 23.43 4.85 16.24
N MET A 780 22.16 4.53 16.18
CA MET A 780 21.04 5.48 16.15
C MET A 780 20.40 5.61 17.55
N ASP A 781 21.08 5.18 18.60
CA ASP A 781 20.64 5.36 19.99
C ASP A 781 20.56 6.86 20.33
N MET A 782 19.47 7.48 19.90
CA MET A 782 19.11 8.82 20.35
C MET A 782 18.15 8.64 21.54
N GLU A 783 18.53 9.15 22.70
CA GLU A 783 17.59 9.25 23.84
C GLU A 783 16.36 10.03 23.37
N SER A 784 15.26 9.34 23.26
CA SER A 784 13.98 9.84 22.80
C SER A 784 12.98 9.80 23.96
N ASN A 785 12.12 10.80 24.02
CA ASN A 785 10.97 10.78 24.93
C ASN A 785 9.86 9.83 24.46
N GLN A 786 10.12 9.05 23.41
CA GLN A 786 9.16 8.14 22.80
C GLN A 786 9.73 6.73 22.83
N ILE A 787 8.88 5.76 23.20
CA ILE A 787 9.20 4.33 23.18
C ILE A 787 8.17 3.66 22.27
N SER A 788 8.66 2.93 21.30
CA SER A 788 7.86 1.99 20.47
C SER A 788 7.91 0.61 21.11
N LEU A 789 6.76 -0.03 21.24
CA LEU A 789 6.63 -1.33 21.82
C LEU A 789 5.77 -2.20 20.90
N THR A 790 6.28 -3.36 20.56
CA THR A 790 5.57 -4.35 19.74
C THR A 790 5.22 -5.56 20.58
N ILE A 791 3.96 -5.96 20.53
CA ILE A 791 3.42 -7.13 21.24
C ILE A 791 3.09 -8.19 20.21
N GLU A 792 3.73 -9.34 20.33
CA GLU A 792 3.55 -10.51 19.45
C GLU A 792 3.16 -11.73 20.27
N ALA A 793 2.53 -12.71 19.63
CA ALA A 793 2.29 -14.01 20.23
C ALA A 793 3.61 -14.74 20.55
N LYS A 794 3.62 -15.57 21.59
CA LYS A 794 4.75 -16.44 21.91
C LYS A 794 4.76 -17.67 20.99
N ASP A 795 5.95 -18.07 20.53
CA ASP A 795 6.20 -19.37 19.88
C ASP A 795 5.30 -19.69 18.67
N ASP A 796 5.09 -18.75 17.76
CA ASP A 796 4.28 -18.91 16.52
C ASP A 796 2.82 -19.37 16.78
N GLU A 797 2.28 -19.20 17.99
CA GLU A 797 0.87 -19.39 18.24
C GLU A 797 0.05 -18.35 17.46
N LYS A 798 -0.85 -18.80 16.60
CA LYS A 798 -1.81 -17.93 15.93
C LYS A 798 -2.89 -17.54 16.95
N LEU A 799 -2.73 -16.38 17.57
CA LEU A 799 -3.77 -15.77 18.37
C LEU A 799 -4.84 -15.15 17.47
N ASP A 800 -6.09 -15.28 17.86
CA ASP A 800 -7.18 -14.53 17.27
C ASP A 800 -7.03 -13.04 17.62
N PHE A 801 -7.54 -12.15 16.76
CA PHE A 801 -7.43 -10.69 16.93
C PHE A 801 -7.90 -10.25 18.34
N LYS A 802 -8.99 -10.80 18.81
CA LYS A 802 -9.52 -10.52 20.13
C LYS A 802 -8.57 -10.94 21.26
N GLN A 803 -7.94 -12.11 21.15
CA GLN A 803 -6.96 -12.59 22.13
C GLN A 803 -5.73 -11.68 22.17
N LEU A 804 -5.31 -11.21 21.01
CA LEU A 804 -4.17 -10.29 20.87
C LEU A 804 -4.48 -8.92 21.51
N THR A 805 -5.66 -8.37 21.29
CA THR A 805 -6.08 -7.10 21.89
C THR A 805 -6.26 -7.24 23.41
N GLU A 806 -6.79 -8.35 23.91
CA GLU A 806 -6.85 -8.64 25.36
C GLU A 806 -5.44 -8.75 25.99
N LEU A 807 -4.44 -9.23 25.26
CA LEU A 807 -3.05 -9.22 25.71
C LEU A 807 -2.47 -7.81 25.74
N SER A 808 -2.80 -6.99 24.75
CA SER A 808 -2.42 -5.58 24.72
C SER A 808 -2.97 -4.82 25.94
N ASP A 809 -4.24 -5.03 26.28
CA ASP A 809 -4.85 -4.42 27.46
C ASP A 809 -4.13 -4.84 28.75
N LYS A 810 -3.76 -6.13 28.89
CA LYS A 810 -2.99 -6.63 30.02
C LYS A 810 -1.58 -6.04 30.10
N VAL A 811 -0.94 -5.81 28.94
CA VAL A 811 0.36 -5.13 28.89
C VAL A 811 0.19 -3.67 29.33
N MET A 812 -0.80 -2.96 28.78
CA MET A 812 -1.11 -1.58 29.11
C MET A 812 -1.37 -1.39 30.61
N ASP A 813 -2.19 -2.26 31.21
CA ASP A 813 -2.47 -2.25 32.66
C ASP A 813 -1.20 -2.42 33.51
N LYS A 814 -0.22 -3.22 33.03
CA LYS A 814 1.04 -3.47 33.74
C LYS A 814 2.04 -2.32 33.64
N ILE A 815 1.95 -1.52 32.60
CA ILE A 815 2.94 -0.46 32.32
C ILE A 815 2.41 0.95 32.63
N SER A 816 1.08 1.13 32.70
CA SER A 816 0.46 2.45 32.87
C SER A 816 0.89 3.22 34.14
N ASP A 817 1.29 2.51 35.19
CA ASP A 817 1.74 3.08 36.47
C ASP A 817 3.27 3.25 36.57
N ILE A 818 4.02 3.01 35.48
CA ILE A 818 5.47 3.21 35.45
C ILE A 818 5.76 4.72 35.51
N LYS A 819 6.59 5.10 36.46
CA LYS A 819 6.95 6.50 36.64
C LYS A 819 7.72 7.04 35.43
N GLY A 820 7.24 8.12 34.85
CA GLY A 820 7.84 8.78 33.70
C GLY A 820 7.06 8.56 32.41
N ILE A 821 6.04 7.69 32.38
CA ILE A 821 5.11 7.57 31.27
C ILE A 821 4.04 8.67 31.39
N ASP A 822 3.80 9.39 30.31
CA ASP A 822 2.74 10.39 30.18
C ASP A 822 1.54 9.83 29.42
N THR A 823 1.77 9.29 28.24
CA THR A 823 0.71 8.77 27.38
C THR A 823 1.10 7.43 26.77
N ILE A 824 0.13 6.54 26.66
CA ILE A 824 0.24 5.23 25.98
C ILE A 824 -0.84 5.16 24.91
N GLY A 825 -0.44 5.02 23.66
CA GLY A 825 -1.34 4.70 22.54
C GLY A 825 -1.06 3.30 22.01
N ALA A 826 -2.09 2.48 21.85
CA ALA A 826 -1.97 1.15 21.27
C ALA A 826 -2.85 1.02 20.03
N THR A 827 -2.37 0.34 19.02
CA THR A 827 -3.10 0.12 17.76
C THR A 827 -2.81 -1.26 17.18
N ALA A 828 -3.84 -1.87 16.62
CA ALA A 828 -3.75 -3.12 15.84
C ALA A 828 -4.83 -3.15 14.75
N GLY A 829 -4.59 -3.89 13.68
CA GLY A 829 -5.49 -3.96 12.54
C GLY A 829 -5.40 -2.70 11.66
N GLY A 830 -6.38 -2.55 10.78
CA GLY A 830 -6.40 -1.45 9.79
C GLY A 830 -5.51 -1.71 8.57
N SER A 831 -5.80 -1.00 7.50
CA SER A 831 -5.17 -1.17 6.17
C SER A 831 -3.89 -0.34 5.98
N SER A 832 -3.12 -0.06 7.04
CA SER A 832 -1.91 0.74 6.87
C SER A 832 -0.83 -0.04 6.10
N THR A 833 -0.10 0.66 5.23
CA THR A 833 1.03 0.11 4.45
C THR A 833 2.07 -0.56 5.36
N MET A 834 2.20 -0.09 6.59
CA MET A 834 3.13 -0.62 7.59
C MET A 834 2.72 -2.00 8.12
N ASN A 835 1.41 -2.25 8.29
CA ASN A 835 0.88 -3.56 8.65
C ASN A 835 1.04 -4.60 7.53
N LEU A 836 1.05 -4.15 6.27
CA LEU A 836 1.31 -5.02 5.11
C LEU A 836 2.80 -5.42 5.00
N MET A 837 3.71 -4.58 5.49
CA MET A 837 5.16 -4.84 5.45
C MET A 837 5.66 -5.66 6.64
N SER A 838 5.04 -5.54 7.81
CA SER A 838 5.30 -6.42 8.95
C SER A 838 4.64 -7.77 8.67
N SER A 839 5.45 -8.81 8.51
CA SER A 839 5.04 -10.16 8.11
C SER A 839 4.02 -10.78 9.07
N GLY A 840 2.75 -10.49 8.82
CA GLY A 840 1.62 -11.12 9.47
C GLY A 840 0.90 -10.23 10.47
N SER A 841 -0.39 -10.11 10.29
CA SER A 841 -1.37 -9.34 11.06
C SER A 841 -1.54 -9.72 12.55
N ASN A 842 -0.52 -10.27 13.19
CA ASN A 842 -0.60 -10.82 14.55
C ASN A 842 0.26 -10.05 15.56
N SER A 843 0.40 -8.73 15.39
CA SER A 843 1.09 -7.86 16.35
C SER A 843 0.26 -6.63 16.70
N VAL A 844 0.43 -6.14 17.92
CA VAL A 844 -0.06 -4.84 18.37
C VAL A 844 1.12 -3.90 18.49
N SER A 845 1.02 -2.73 17.89
CA SER A 845 1.98 -1.65 18.05
C SER A 845 1.50 -0.71 19.16
N MET A 846 2.40 -0.39 20.10
CA MET A 846 2.11 0.51 21.20
C MET A 846 3.16 1.61 21.23
N TYR A 847 2.72 2.86 21.36
CA TYR A 847 3.56 4.04 21.39
C TYR A 847 3.43 4.68 22.77
N ILE A 848 4.56 4.89 23.43
CA ILE A 848 4.61 5.41 24.78
C ILE A 848 5.35 6.75 24.76
N LEU A 849 4.70 7.79 25.22
CA LEU A 849 5.29 9.11 25.38
C LEU A 849 5.74 9.27 26.84
N LEU A 850 6.97 9.72 27.02
CA LEU A 850 7.52 10.01 28.35
C LEU A 850 7.32 11.47 28.72
N ASP A 851 7.04 11.75 29.99
CA ASP A 851 6.92 13.10 30.54
C ASP A 851 8.26 13.82 30.43
N GLU A 852 8.32 14.91 29.66
CA GLU A 852 9.51 15.74 29.48
C GLU A 852 10.08 16.34 30.79
N LYS A 853 9.27 16.42 31.85
CA LYS A 853 9.66 16.92 33.16
C LYS A 853 10.25 15.83 34.07
N SER A 854 10.25 14.60 33.60
CA SER A 854 10.73 13.44 34.32
C SER A 854 12.22 13.20 34.04
N ASP A 855 13.07 13.14 35.08
CA ASP A 855 14.50 12.77 34.98
C ASP A 855 14.73 11.26 34.73
N VAL A 856 13.73 10.53 34.21
CA VAL A 856 13.80 9.09 33.96
C VAL A 856 14.19 8.86 32.50
N SER A 857 15.35 8.24 32.27
CA SER A 857 15.76 7.89 30.89
C SER A 857 14.88 6.78 30.30
N SER A 858 14.67 6.81 28.97
CA SER A 858 13.94 5.81 28.20
C SER A 858 14.40 4.36 28.48
N ASP A 859 15.71 4.14 28.60
CA ASP A 859 16.28 2.81 28.91
C ASP A 859 15.77 2.23 30.22
N LYS A 860 15.64 3.05 31.27
CA LYS A 860 15.11 2.59 32.56
C LYS A 860 13.63 2.24 32.48
N VAL A 861 12.88 2.96 31.67
CA VAL A 861 11.47 2.66 31.42
C VAL A 861 11.35 1.36 30.65
N ILE A 862 12.19 1.14 29.63
CA ILE A 862 12.26 -0.10 28.84
C ILE A 862 12.60 -1.29 29.74
N ASP A 863 13.65 -1.19 30.55
CA ASP A 863 14.03 -2.24 31.51
C ASP A 863 12.86 -2.60 32.46
N GLU A 864 12.11 -1.60 32.92
CA GLU A 864 10.96 -1.83 33.80
C GLU A 864 9.76 -2.43 33.05
N ILE A 865 9.53 -2.03 31.81
CA ILE A 865 8.53 -2.63 30.93
C ILE A 865 8.84 -4.12 30.73
N GLU A 866 10.05 -4.45 30.28
CA GLU A 866 10.47 -5.83 30.04
C GLU A 866 10.34 -6.71 31.32
N LYS A 867 10.71 -6.15 32.45
CA LYS A 867 10.59 -6.86 33.73
C LYS A 867 9.15 -7.14 34.12
N ARG A 868 8.22 -6.20 33.95
CA ARG A 868 6.80 -6.34 34.30
C ARG A 868 6.02 -7.23 33.33
N THR A 869 6.44 -7.24 32.05
CA THR A 869 5.77 -8.01 31.00
C THR A 869 6.33 -9.44 30.84
N LYS A 870 7.48 -9.75 31.41
CA LYS A 870 8.18 -11.04 31.30
C LYS A 870 7.32 -12.29 31.56
N ASN A 871 6.30 -12.17 32.42
CA ASN A 871 5.43 -13.27 32.84
C ASN A 871 4.12 -13.34 32.05
N LEU A 872 3.94 -12.49 31.04
CA LEU A 872 2.78 -12.54 30.16
C LEU A 872 3.03 -13.55 29.03
N ASP A 873 1.94 -14.11 28.50
CA ASP A 873 1.98 -15.06 27.37
C ASP A 873 2.09 -14.35 26.03
N CYS A 874 2.98 -13.38 25.96
CA CYS A 874 3.31 -12.63 24.75
C CYS A 874 4.81 -12.32 24.74
N LYS A 875 5.32 -12.03 23.57
CA LYS A 875 6.64 -11.45 23.36
C LYS A 875 6.48 -9.95 23.24
N VAL A 876 7.11 -9.21 24.15
CA VAL A 876 7.11 -7.75 24.15
C VAL A 876 8.50 -7.28 23.78
N THR A 877 8.59 -6.50 22.71
CA THR A 877 9.84 -5.87 22.25
C THR A 877 9.67 -4.37 22.39
N ALA A 878 10.51 -3.73 23.18
CA ALA A 878 10.49 -2.28 23.42
C ALA A 878 11.76 -1.63 22.85
N SER A 879 11.61 -0.50 22.19
CA SER A 879 12.70 0.29 21.61
C SER A 879 12.47 1.78 21.86
N SER A 880 13.52 2.50 22.25
CA SER A 880 13.52 3.96 22.37
C SER A 880 13.86 4.67 21.06
N GLN A 881 14.02 3.92 19.96
CA GLN A 881 14.42 4.46 18.67
C GLN A 881 13.21 4.96 17.89
N ALA A 882 13.35 6.10 17.27
CA ALA A 882 12.34 6.70 16.37
C ALA A 882 12.09 5.85 15.12
N MET A 883 13.03 5.01 14.76
CA MET A 883 13.01 4.05 13.67
C MET A 883 13.82 2.84 14.10
N ASP A 884 13.18 1.71 14.27
CA ASP A 884 13.94 0.47 14.38
C ASP A 884 14.54 0.12 13.03
N SER A 885 15.84 0.42 12.89
CA SER A 885 16.59 0.07 11.67
C SER A 885 16.59 -1.43 11.40
N SER A 886 16.30 -2.26 12.39
CA SER A 886 16.21 -3.72 12.25
C SER A 886 14.99 -4.15 11.43
N GLU A 887 13.92 -3.38 11.42
CA GLU A 887 12.77 -3.62 10.54
C GLU A 887 13.11 -3.41 9.06
N PHE A 888 14.02 -2.46 8.74
CA PHE A 888 14.44 -2.17 7.37
C PHE A 888 15.63 -2.99 6.90
N PHE A 889 16.59 -3.25 7.80
CA PHE A 889 17.86 -3.90 7.43
C PHE A 889 17.95 -5.35 7.91
N GLY A 890 16.95 -5.83 8.65
CA GLY A 890 16.89 -7.16 9.25
C GLY A 890 17.79 -7.27 10.48
N SER A 891 17.23 -7.67 11.61
CA SER A 891 17.95 -7.90 12.87
C SER A 891 18.27 -9.38 13.05
N GLY A 892 19.20 -9.92 12.35
CA GLY A 892 19.58 -11.29 12.65
C GLY A 892 20.15 -12.11 11.51
N LEU A 893 20.58 -13.32 11.82
CA LEU A 893 21.03 -14.29 10.84
C LEU A 893 19.81 -15.01 10.25
N SER A 894 19.40 -14.65 9.04
CA SER A 894 18.40 -15.42 8.33
C SER A 894 19.02 -16.62 7.65
N VAL A 895 18.56 -17.83 7.99
CA VAL A 895 18.99 -19.08 7.35
C VAL A 895 17.89 -19.51 6.37
N ARG A 896 18.21 -19.47 5.09
CA ARG A 896 17.25 -19.89 4.03
C ARG A 896 17.54 -21.34 3.65
N ILE A 897 16.59 -22.25 3.96
CA ILE A 897 16.64 -23.64 3.55
C ILE A 897 15.89 -23.77 2.22
N LYS A 898 16.54 -24.33 1.19
CA LYS A 898 15.96 -24.54 -0.14
C LYS A 898 15.74 -26.02 -0.42
N GLY A 899 14.63 -26.37 -1.02
CA GLY A 899 14.28 -27.74 -1.40
C GLY A 899 13.08 -27.78 -2.34
N ASN A 900 12.85 -28.95 -2.95
CA ASN A 900 11.70 -29.15 -3.88
C ASN A 900 10.52 -29.88 -3.23
N ASP A 901 10.55 -30.07 -1.92
CA ASP A 901 9.55 -30.87 -1.19
C ASP A 901 9.17 -30.08 0.07
N ILE A 902 7.96 -29.52 0.04
CA ILE A 902 7.45 -28.62 1.10
C ILE A 902 7.36 -29.37 2.45
N ASP A 903 6.92 -30.64 2.44
CA ASP A 903 6.77 -31.42 3.68
C ASP A 903 8.14 -31.69 4.36
N LYS A 904 9.20 -31.81 3.57
CA LYS A 904 10.56 -31.94 4.09
C LYS A 904 11.14 -30.60 4.55
N LEU A 905 10.83 -29.51 3.84
CA LEU A 905 11.28 -28.19 4.23
C LEU A 905 10.64 -27.79 5.57
N GLN A 906 9.35 -28.03 5.74
CA GLN A 906 8.61 -27.75 6.96
C GLN A 906 9.10 -28.55 8.18
N LYS A 907 9.61 -29.77 7.97
CA LYS A 907 10.23 -30.58 9.03
C LYS A 907 11.65 -30.18 9.38
N LEU A 908 12.32 -29.42 8.51
CA LEU A 908 13.70 -28.96 8.70
C LEU A 908 13.77 -27.53 9.25
N ALA A 909 12.73 -26.71 9.00
CA ALA A 909 12.54 -25.41 9.58
C ALA A 909 12.02 -25.52 11.02
#